data_469cceeec977ef254f5a20c3d54845da
#
_entry.id   469cceeec977ef254f5a20c3d54845da
#
_cell.length_a   1.000
_cell.length_b   1.000
_cell.length_c   1.000
_cell.angle_alpha   90.00
_cell.angle_beta   90.00
_cell.angle_gamma   90.00
#
_symmetry.space_group_name_H-M   'P 1'
#
loop_
_entity.id
_entity.type
_entity.pdbx_description
1 polymer ?
#
loop_
_entity_poly.entity_id
_entity_poly.type
_entity_poly.pdbx_seq_one_letter_code
_entity_poly.pdbx_strand_id
1 'polypeptide(L)'
;MKSFSFQLNRRGLITLLMAMLFALPAFSQKMAVQGTVIDENGEPIIGASVVDSKTKAGTATDFDGNFVLNVDKNAVLQVTYVGYKTQNVNVDGRNKLTVKLQTNSVVLNEVVAIGYGTVKKEDATGAISTLKPDEIEAGLATSAQALLVGAAPGVVVTSNGGQPEGGATIRIRGGASLNATNDPLIVIDGVPMDTKGTLGSSNPLSFVSPENIENMTILKDASATAIYGSRASNGVIIITTKKGQKGRPQINFTANAYVNTPRNYVNMMTGDEFRSFINNYYGAESAQAQALGTYNTNWQKEILRTSVSHDYSLGIGGTVGCLPYRVSLAYTGNNGIIKTSKMDRVTLGINLTPKFFDDLLAVNLNLKGAYVANRFYDGSALGNSIGFNPTLPVKNPDGNAFNGWTTYVNTSVAGPNDPGTSINTQKALNPVALIQDYDSRSKVWQSIGNLQLDLAMPFLRDLHANLNLGYDYSKSDVTNITGENSPMAWKGGYTIKNSDGSTSIIHDGKETTKFEWQEKYNLLLDFYLNYKKDVKSINSNFDITGGYSWQKFHRIGHDYSYATSGEYAGEKYQGVATNYSGSQNQLVSFFGRVNYSLLDRYLLTVTVREDGTSRFSEEHRWGTFPSLALAWRLLEEPWMKGAKSVMNDFKIRAGWGITGQQDLGDDFFPYLPVYMIGKDQYRYPDGNGGWITVIKANGYNADLKWEETTTWNAGIDMAFLNNRVTTSIDFYKRNTEDLLNWVTVDAGSNLTNAMNANIGSLENIGVEFAITARPIVKKNFTWTTSYNVAWNKNKITKLLKGDDKNYFVATGDGISAGTGGTVLAHKVGYPASSFYVYEQVYDENGKAIEGMFVDRNGDGVINSDDKYMYHSKDPKVTMNWTNTFNFKNWDFGFALRASIGNYVFNDVQVGNSSISSTASLPVSNLMADTQLFKEINLTQGTSDYFVQNASFVRCDNITLGYTWPTLLNNNLRLRLYGAVQNPFVITKYKGLDPEVGGGVDKNIYPRPVTFSLGLVAQF
;
A
#
# COMPACT_ATOMS: atom_id res chain seq x y z
N MET A 1 56.67 -26.76 -17.44
CA MET A 1 57.16 -27.92 -18.23
C MET A 1 57.56 -29.03 -17.32
N LYS A 2 56.72 -30.07 -17.25
CA LYS A 2 57.05 -31.48 -17.00
C LYS A 2 55.73 -32.24 -17.14
N SER A 3 55.63 -32.93 -18.28
CA SER A 3 54.55 -33.83 -18.63
C SER A 3 54.61 -35.08 -17.76
N PHE A 4 53.53 -35.47 -17.10
CA PHE A 4 53.37 -36.78 -16.53
C PHE A 4 52.48 -37.62 -17.50
N SER A 5 53.11 -38.61 -18.15
CA SER A 5 52.44 -39.65 -18.94
C SER A 5 52.08 -40.80 -18.01
N PHE A 6 50.80 -41.11 -17.90
CA PHE A 6 50.28 -42.32 -17.24
C PHE A 6 50.18 -43.45 -18.27
N GLN A 7 51.04 -44.44 -18.19
CA GLN A 7 50.93 -45.71 -18.91
C GLN A 7 49.93 -46.63 -18.18
N LEU A 8 48.75 -46.82 -18.77
CA LEU A 8 47.83 -47.84 -18.33
C LEU A 8 48.30 -49.26 -18.67
N ASN A 9 48.55 -50.05 -17.69
CA ASN A 9 49.03 -51.42 -17.75
C ASN A 9 47.85 -52.34 -18.18
N ARG A 10 47.95 -52.97 -19.37
CA ARG A 10 46.88 -53.82 -19.99
C ARG A 10 46.38 -54.98 -19.14
N ARG A 11 47.10 -55.39 -18.09
CA ARG A 11 46.70 -56.47 -17.16
C ARG A 11 45.69 -55.99 -16.08
N GLY A 12 45.64 -54.70 -15.76
CA GLY A 12 44.64 -54.12 -14.80
C GLY A 12 43.24 -53.98 -15.40
N LEU A 13 43.14 -53.79 -16.70
CA LEU A 13 41.84 -53.61 -17.38
C LEU A 13 41.09 -54.92 -17.54
N ILE A 14 41.79 -56.08 -17.71
CA ILE A 14 41.20 -57.40 -17.83
C ILE A 14 40.64 -57.90 -16.49
N THR A 15 41.31 -57.60 -15.37
CA THR A 15 40.81 -57.97 -14.03
C THR A 15 39.61 -57.11 -13.58
N LEU A 16 39.52 -55.88 -14.04
CA LEU A 16 38.35 -55.02 -13.77
C LEU A 16 37.14 -55.43 -14.61
N LEU A 17 37.36 -55.88 -15.87
CA LEU A 17 36.30 -56.41 -16.72
C LEU A 17 35.78 -57.77 -16.25
N MET A 18 36.62 -58.65 -15.67
CA MET A 18 36.20 -59.92 -15.08
C MET A 18 35.46 -59.73 -13.73
N ALA A 19 35.80 -58.71 -12.94
CA ALA A 19 35.04 -58.36 -11.73
C ALA A 19 33.64 -57.77 -12.03
N MET A 20 33.47 -57.14 -13.20
CA MET A 20 32.14 -56.64 -13.65
C MET A 20 31.23 -57.75 -14.20
N LEU A 21 31.75 -58.89 -14.60
CA LEU A 21 30.95 -59.99 -15.14
C LEU A 21 30.37 -60.94 -14.09
N PHE A 22 30.71 -60.78 -12.78
CA PHE A 22 30.15 -61.55 -11.67
C PHE A 22 29.18 -60.80 -10.75
N ALA A 23 28.86 -59.53 -11.06
CA ALA A 23 27.76 -58.80 -10.42
C ALA A 23 26.45 -58.98 -11.20
N LEU A 24 25.94 -60.21 -11.19
CA LEU A 24 24.54 -60.46 -11.59
C LEU A 24 23.64 -59.78 -10.56
N PRO A 25 22.86 -58.76 -10.91
CA PRO A 25 21.80 -58.33 -10.01
C PRO A 25 20.79 -59.45 -9.92
N ALA A 26 20.46 -59.88 -8.70
CA ALA A 26 19.27 -60.66 -8.43
C ALA A 26 18.07 -59.90 -8.98
N PHE A 27 17.53 -60.30 -10.13
CA PHE A 27 16.29 -59.78 -10.68
C PHE A 27 15.18 -60.09 -9.68
N SER A 28 14.85 -59.17 -8.76
CA SER A 28 13.58 -59.15 -8.10
C SER A 28 12.51 -59.10 -9.19
N GLN A 29 11.67 -60.14 -9.29
CA GLN A 29 10.56 -60.19 -10.22
C GLN A 29 9.58 -59.11 -9.87
N LYS A 30 9.67 -57.95 -10.55
CA LYS A 30 8.67 -56.89 -10.47
C LYS A 30 7.38 -57.38 -11.10
N MET A 31 6.26 -57.19 -10.41
CA MET A 31 4.93 -57.47 -10.91
C MET A 31 4.21 -56.18 -11.26
N ALA A 32 3.42 -56.17 -12.30
CA ALA A 32 2.53 -55.08 -12.65
C ALA A 32 1.30 -55.14 -11.71
N VAL A 33 1.17 -54.14 -10.84
CA VAL A 33 0.00 -53.94 -9.98
C VAL A 33 -0.90 -52.92 -10.64
N GLN A 34 -2.13 -53.33 -10.89
CA GLN A 34 -3.21 -52.46 -11.36
C GLN A 34 -4.12 -52.14 -10.17
N GLY A 35 -4.66 -50.90 -10.11
CA GLY A 35 -5.58 -50.60 -9.04
C GLY A 35 -6.42 -49.39 -9.37
N THR A 36 -7.46 -49.17 -8.57
CA THR A 36 -8.36 -48.03 -8.66
C THR A 36 -8.36 -47.27 -7.32
N VAL A 37 -8.18 -45.98 -7.36
CA VAL A 37 -8.28 -45.11 -6.18
C VAL A 37 -9.66 -44.42 -6.22
N ILE A 38 -10.43 -44.60 -5.14
CA ILE A 38 -11.79 -44.06 -5.01
C ILE A 38 -11.90 -43.28 -3.69
N ASP A 39 -12.89 -42.39 -3.61
CA ASP A 39 -13.25 -41.66 -2.41
C ASP A 39 -14.19 -42.44 -1.47
N GLU A 40 -14.66 -41.83 -0.40
CA GLU A 40 -15.59 -42.43 0.59
C GLU A 40 -16.96 -42.77 -0.03
N ASN A 41 -17.35 -42.10 -1.11
CA ASN A 41 -18.63 -42.34 -1.79
C ASN A 41 -18.49 -43.33 -2.96
N GLY A 42 -17.25 -43.85 -3.21
CA GLY A 42 -16.98 -44.75 -4.32
C GLY A 42 -16.70 -44.03 -5.66
N GLU A 43 -16.51 -42.73 -5.67
CA GLU A 43 -16.14 -41.99 -6.86
C GLU A 43 -14.65 -42.07 -7.17
N PRO A 44 -14.21 -42.23 -8.43
CA PRO A 44 -12.81 -42.31 -8.80
C PRO A 44 -12.05 -40.99 -8.53
N ILE A 45 -10.85 -41.11 -7.96
CA ILE A 45 -9.97 -39.97 -7.70
C ILE A 45 -8.95 -39.88 -8.82
N ILE A 46 -9.06 -38.83 -9.63
CA ILE A 46 -8.19 -38.54 -10.79
C ILE A 46 -6.92 -37.86 -10.30
N GLY A 47 -5.75 -38.30 -10.81
CA GLY A 47 -4.46 -37.67 -10.48
C GLY A 47 -3.92 -37.99 -9.10
N ALA A 48 -4.47 -38.98 -8.38
CA ALA A 48 -3.89 -39.43 -7.14
C ALA A 48 -2.50 -40.01 -7.37
N SER A 49 -1.52 -39.58 -6.58
CA SER A 49 -0.15 -40.08 -6.66
C SER A 49 -0.03 -41.44 -5.95
N VAL A 50 0.45 -42.44 -6.66
CA VAL A 50 0.70 -43.79 -6.14
C VAL A 50 2.20 -44.05 -6.24
N VAL A 51 2.89 -44.19 -5.10
CA VAL A 51 4.37 -44.29 -5.05
C VAL A 51 4.76 -45.47 -4.19
N ASP A 52 5.67 -46.29 -4.66
CA ASP A 52 6.33 -47.33 -3.83
C ASP A 52 7.21 -46.63 -2.77
N SER A 53 6.92 -46.90 -1.50
CA SER A 53 7.59 -46.27 -0.36
C SER A 53 9.09 -46.52 -0.33
N LYS A 54 9.55 -47.67 -0.88
CA LYS A 54 10.94 -48.10 -0.85
C LYS A 54 11.73 -47.64 -2.08
N THR A 55 11.20 -47.86 -3.28
CA THR A 55 11.92 -47.55 -4.54
C THR A 55 11.64 -46.13 -5.05
N LYS A 56 10.65 -45.45 -4.50
CA LYS A 56 10.16 -44.15 -4.96
C LYS A 56 9.65 -44.13 -6.42
N ALA A 57 9.49 -45.32 -7.05
CA ALA A 57 8.80 -45.43 -8.34
C ALA A 57 7.33 -45.11 -8.13
N GLY A 58 6.75 -44.27 -8.99
CA GLY A 58 5.37 -43.80 -8.84
C GLY A 58 4.66 -43.58 -10.16
N THR A 59 3.33 -43.50 -10.08
CA THR A 59 2.42 -43.16 -11.15
C THR A 59 1.29 -42.27 -10.61
N ALA A 60 0.49 -41.67 -11.49
CA ALA A 60 -0.75 -40.99 -11.11
C ALA A 60 -1.96 -41.76 -11.67
N THR A 61 -3.10 -41.67 -11.00
CA THR A 61 -4.36 -42.25 -11.48
C THR A 61 -4.92 -41.51 -12.68
N ASP A 62 -5.52 -42.28 -13.60
CA ASP A 62 -6.23 -41.75 -14.79
C ASP A 62 -7.63 -41.19 -14.43
N PHE A 63 -8.43 -40.85 -15.46
CA PHE A 63 -9.77 -40.27 -15.30
C PHE A 63 -10.79 -41.19 -14.60
N ASP A 64 -10.56 -42.50 -14.66
CA ASP A 64 -11.39 -43.52 -13.97
C ASP A 64 -10.79 -43.93 -12.62
N GLY A 65 -9.79 -43.16 -12.14
CA GLY A 65 -9.08 -43.45 -10.90
C GLY A 65 -8.12 -44.61 -10.99
N ASN A 66 -7.85 -45.20 -12.17
CA ASN A 66 -7.02 -46.38 -12.31
C ASN A 66 -5.53 -46.04 -12.38
N PHE A 67 -4.69 -46.93 -11.89
CA PHE A 67 -3.23 -46.83 -11.98
C PHE A 67 -2.62 -48.16 -12.32
N VAL A 68 -1.43 -48.13 -12.94
CA VAL A 68 -0.58 -49.29 -13.19
C VAL A 68 0.83 -48.97 -12.71
N LEU A 69 1.41 -49.80 -11.86
CA LEU A 69 2.75 -49.60 -11.33
C LEU A 69 3.50 -50.93 -11.20
N ASN A 70 4.74 -50.94 -11.71
CA ASN A 70 5.61 -52.14 -11.60
C ASN A 70 6.42 -52.09 -10.30
N VAL A 71 6.07 -52.95 -9.34
CA VAL A 71 6.67 -52.98 -8.00
C VAL A 71 7.02 -54.39 -7.54
N ASP A 72 7.78 -54.49 -6.49
CA ASP A 72 8.09 -55.76 -5.85
C ASP A 72 6.84 -56.40 -5.18
N LYS A 73 6.78 -57.71 -5.13
CA LYS A 73 5.67 -58.48 -4.58
C LYS A 73 5.23 -58.02 -3.17
N ASN A 74 6.18 -57.55 -2.37
CA ASN A 74 5.95 -57.10 -0.99
C ASN A 74 6.11 -55.57 -0.87
N ALA A 75 5.88 -54.82 -1.92
CA ALA A 75 5.96 -53.36 -1.91
C ALA A 75 4.82 -52.75 -1.06
N VAL A 76 5.10 -51.60 -0.47
CA VAL A 76 4.11 -50.76 0.20
C VAL A 76 3.86 -49.51 -0.68
N LEU A 77 2.65 -49.43 -1.20
CA LEU A 77 2.24 -48.29 -2.01
C LEU A 77 1.71 -47.16 -1.11
N GLN A 78 2.32 -46.00 -1.18
CA GLN A 78 1.82 -44.81 -0.57
C GLN A 78 0.94 -44.06 -1.59
N VAL A 79 -0.35 -43.94 -1.26
CA VAL A 79 -1.33 -43.28 -2.10
C VAL A 79 -1.68 -41.94 -1.47
N THR A 80 -1.47 -40.85 -2.22
CA THR A 80 -1.69 -39.46 -1.77
C THR A 80 -2.49 -38.69 -2.80
N TYR A 81 -3.40 -37.86 -2.31
CA TYR A 81 -4.13 -36.89 -3.12
C TYR A 81 -4.46 -35.66 -2.28
N VAL A 82 -4.50 -34.49 -2.92
CA VAL A 82 -4.82 -33.23 -2.23
C VAL A 82 -6.23 -33.29 -1.65
N GLY A 83 -6.38 -33.04 -0.35
CA GLY A 83 -7.67 -33.13 0.35
C GLY A 83 -8.01 -34.49 0.91
N TYR A 84 -7.15 -35.50 0.79
CA TYR A 84 -7.35 -36.84 1.30
C TYR A 84 -6.21 -37.32 2.24
N LYS A 85 -6.52 -38.17 3.19
CA LYS A 85 -5.50 -38.77 4.08
C LYS A 85 -4.60 -39.71 3.28
N THR A 86 -3.29 -39.55 3.44
CA THR A 86 -2.31 -40.48 2.88
C THR A 86 -2.57 -41.90 3.37
N GLN A 87 -2.66 -42.85 2.45
CA GLN A 87 -2.88 -44.25 2.79
C GLN A 87 -1.69 -45.07 2.31
N ASN A 88 -1.18 -45.94 3.19
CA ASN A 88 -0.17 -46.94 2.84
C ASN A 88 -0.87 -48.28 2.63
N VAL A 89 -0.67 -48.89 1.47
CA VAL A 89 -1.31 -50.15 1.07
C VAL A 89 -0.23 -51.18 0.74
N ASN A 90 -0.21 -52.29 1.46
CA ASN A 90 0.68 -53.38 1.15
C ASN A 90 0.21 -54.11 -0.13
N VAL A 91 1.10 -54.41 -1.04
CA VAL A 91 0.79 -55.12 -2.27
C VAL A 91 0.52 -56.60 -1.97
N ASP A 92 1.32 -57.22 -1.12
CA ASP A 92 1.20 -58.63 -0.68
C ASP A 92 0.96 -59.61 -1.82
N GLY A 93 1.61 -59.39 -2.97
CA GLY A 93 1.48 -60.23 -4.15
C GLY A 93 0.17 -60.06 -4.93
N ARG A 94 -0.69 -59.15 -4.56
CA ARG A 94 -1.94 -58.83 -5.30
C ARG A 94 -1.63 -58.04 -6.55
N ASN A 95 -2.17 -58.44 -7.66
CA ASN A 95 -2.04 -57.74 -8.96
C ASN A 95 -3.17 -56.74 -9.21
N LYS A 96 -4.22 -56.71 -8.36
CA LYS A 96 -5.35 -55.80 -8.45
C LYS A 96 -5.67 -55.23 -7.06
N LEU A 97 -5.72 -53.89 -6.94
CA LEU A 97 -5.95 -53.22 -5.68
C LEU A 97 -7.04 -52.11 -5.83
N THR A 98 -7.91 -52.02 -4.86
CA THR A 98 -8.82 -50.87 -4.71
C THR A 98 -8.42 -50.11 -3.46
N VAL A 99 -8.08 -48.85 -3.61
CA VAL A 99 -7.67 -47.99 -2.52
C VAL A 99 -8.76 -46.93 -2.28
N LYS A 100 -9.35 -46.99 -1.10
CA LYS A 100 -10.40 -46.03 -0.71
C LYS A 100 -9.81 -44.95 0.16
N LEU A 101 -9.53 -43.77 -0.41
CA LEU A 101 -9.02 -42.65 0.36
C LEU A 101 -10.13 -42.00 1.19
N GLN A 102 -9.82 -41.73 2.43
CA GLN A 102 -10.68 -40.94 3.31
C GLN A 102 -10.40 -39.45 3.10
N THR A 103 -11.46 -38.66 2.99
CA THR A 103 -11.31 -37.22 2.96
C THR A 103 -10.50 -36.77 4.17
N ASN A 104 -9.43 -36.09 3.89
CA ASN A 104 -8.67 -35.47 4.94
C ASN A 104 -9.41 -34.20 5.34
N SER A 105 -10.23 -34.26 6.37
CA SER A 105 -10.80 -33.10 7.05
C SER A 105 -9.72 -32.29 7.78
N VAL A 106 -8.44 -32.63 7.60
CA VAL A 106 -7.35 -31.81 8.05
C VAL A 106 -7.40 -30.55 7.15
N VAL A 107 -7.86 -29.46 7.72
CA VAL A 107 -7.41 -28.13 7.36
C VAL A 107 -5.94 -28.26 7.01
N LEU A 108 -5.53 -27.98 5.77
CA LEU A 108 -4.13 -27.71 5.47
C LEU A 108 -3.65 -26.83 6.61
N ASN A 109 -2.68 -27.31 7.40
CA ASN A 109 -2.12 -26.57 8.53
C ASN A 109 -1.59 -25.27 7.96
N GLU A 110 -2.46 -24.25 7.89
CA GLU A 110 -2.11 -22.94 7.34
C GLU A 110 -1.03 -22.38 8.26
N VAL A 111 0.18 -22.30 7.73
CA VAL A 111 1.33 -21.76 8.45
C VAL A 111 1.37 -20.27 8.17
N VAL A 112 1.37 -19.47 9.23
CA VAL A 112 1.41 -18.01 9.15
C VAL A 112 2.75 -17.50 9.66
N ALA A 113 3.29 -16.48 8.98
CA ALA A 113 4.49 -15.79 9.43
C ALA A 113 4.16 -14.89 10.63
N ILE A 114 4.98 -14.96 11.68
CA ILE A 114 4.83 -14.19 12.91
C ILE A 114 6.10 -13.40 13.28
N GLY A 115 6.81 -12.91 12.28
CA GLY A 115 8.12 -12.27 12.46
C GLY A 115 9.27 -13.26 12.30
N TYR A 116 10.10 -13.40 13.30
CA TYR A 116 11.22 -14.36 13.30
C TYR A 116 10.75 -15.81 13.46
N GLY A 117 9.94 -16.31 12.53
CA GLY A 117 9.43 -17.66 12.51
C GLY A 117 8.03 -17.79 11.94
N THR A 118 7.53 -19.03 11.95
CA THR A 118 6.20 -19.38 11.46
C THR A 118 5.49 -20.23 12.50
N VAL A 119 4.18 -20.05 12.64
CA VAL A 119 3.30 -20.88 13.48
C VAL A 119 2.13 -21.37 12.65
N LYS A 120 1.52 -22.46 13.09
CA LYS A 120 0.23 -22.86 12.55
C LYS A 120 -0.82 -21.82 12.92
N LYS A 121 -1.72 -21.49 12.02
CA LYS A 121 -2.80 -20.51 12.27
C LYS A 121 -3.66 -20.87 13.49
N GLU A 122 -3.87 -22.17 13.71
CA GLU A 122 -4.61 -22.67 14.86
C GLU A 122 -3.90 -22.39 16.21
N ASP A 123 -2.55 -22.34 16.20
CA ASP A 123 -1.71 -22.09 17.37
C ASP A 123 -1.41 -20.60 17.58
N ALA A 124 -1.83 -19.75 16.65
CA ALA A 124 -1.63 -18.30 16.79
C ALA A 124 -2.47 -17.73 17.92
N THR A 125 -1.81 -16.97 18.82
CA THR A 125 -2.42 -16.33 19.99
C THR A 125 -2.93 -14.92 19.70
N GLY A 126 -2.40 -14.26 18.65
CA GLY A 126 -2.75 -12.89 18.25
C GLY A 126 -3.83 -12.80 17.16
N ALA A 127 -4.33 -11.58 16.92
CA ALA A 127 -5.25 -11.29 15.82
C ALA A 127 -4.50 -11.19 14.49
N ILE A 128 -4.56 -12.27 13.70
CA ILE A 128 -3.86 -12.43 12.44
C ILE A 128 -4.85 -12.67 11.31
N SER A 129 -4.68 -11.94 10.21
CA SER A 129 -5.41 -12.18 8.95
C SER A 129 -4.43 -12.57 7.86
N THR A 130 -4.70 -13.65 7.14
CA THR A 130 -3.87 -14.12 6.02
C THR A 130 -4.65 -14.01 4.72
N LEU A 131 -4.00 -13.49 3.70
CA LEU A 131 -4.52 -13.33 2.35
C LEU A 131 -3.65 -14.12 1.38
N LYS A 132 -4.28 -14.91 0.53
CA LYS A 132 -3.60 -15.59 -0.57
C LYS A 132 -4.10 -15.01 -1.88
N PRO A 133 -3.22 -14.40 -2.69
CA PRO A 133 -3.62 -13.80 -3.96
C PRO A 133 -4.35 -14.77 -4.90
N ASP A 134 -3.96 -16.05 -4.89
CA ASP A 134 -4.60 -17.09 -5.69
C ASP A 134 -6.07 -17.35 -5.29
N GLU A 135 -6.48 -16.93 -4.07
CA GLU A 135 -7.87 -17.00 -3.57
C GLU A 135 -8.66 -15.71 -3.85
N ILE A 136 -7.99 -14.60 -4.22
CA ILE A 136 -8.58 -13.25 -4.42
C ILE A 136 -8.58 -12.82 -5.89
N GLU A 137 -8.23 -13.71 -6.83
CA GLU A 137 -8.07 -13.39 -8.26
C GLU A 137 -7.00 -12.31 -8.51
N ALA A 138 -5.75 -12.63 -8.18
CA ALA A 138 -4.58 -11.74 -8.28
C ALA A 138 -4.39 -11.05 -9.64
N GLY A 139 -4.87 -11.64 -10.73
CA GLY A 139 -4.79 -11.05 -12.07
C GLY A 139 -5.51 -9.71 -12.27
N LEU A 140 -6.33 -9.27 -11.31
CA LEU A 140 -6.97 -7.96 -11.33
C LEU A 140 -6.15 -6.87 -10.66
N ALA A 141 -5.23 -7.23 -9.78
CA ALA A 141 -4.44 -6.29 -9.02
C ALA A 141 -3.16 -5.93 -9.80
N THR A 142 -2.99 -4.67 -10.13
CA THR A 142 -1.76 -4.15 -10.77
C THR A 142 -0.65 -3.85 -9.74
N SER A 143 -0.97 -3.88 -8.45
CA SER A 143 -0.02 -3.67 -7.35
C SER A 143 -0.36 -4.53 -6.13
N ALA A 144 0.65 -4.83 -5.30
CA ALA A 144 0.44 -5.55 -4.05
C ALA A 144 -0.47 -4.81 -3.05
N GLN A 145 -0.52 -3.47 -3.10
CA GLN A 145 -1.44 -2.67 -2.29
C GLN A 145 -2.92 -2.89 -2.69
N ALA A 146 -3.19 -3.10 -3.97
CA ALA A 146 -4.55 -3.35 -4.45
C ALA A 146 -5.13 -4.66 -3.90
N LEU A 147 -4.30 -5.66 -3.60
CA LEU A 147 -4.72 -6.92 -2.98
C LEU A 147 -5.22 -6.73 -1.54
N LEU A 148 -4.83 -5.66 -0.86
CA LEU A 148 -5.25 -5.38 0.51
C LEU A 148 -6.62 -4.73 0.61
N VAL A 149 -7.14 -4.19 -0.51
CA VAL A 149 -8.44 -3.51 -0.52
C VAL A 149 -9.55 -4.48 -0.15
N GLY A 150 -10.23 -4.22 0.95
CA GLY A 150 -11.33 -5.05 1.43
C GLY A 150 -10.95 -6.45 1.95
N ALA A 151 -9.68 -6.76 2.04
CA ALA A 151 -9.17 -8.10 2.27
C ALA A 151 -9.29 -8.59 3.73
N ALA A 152 -9.28 -7.68 4.71
CA ALA A 152 -9.38 -8.02 6.12
C ALA A 152 -10.18 -6.98 6.92
N PRO A 153 -10.93 -7.37 7.96
CA PRO A 153 -11.62 -6.41 8.81
C PRO A 153 -10.61 -5.53 9.55
N GLY A 154 -10.96 -4.24 9.71
CA GLY A 154 -10.11 -3.26 10.39
C GLY A 154 -8.95 -2.75 9.54
N VAL A 155 -8.78 -3.21 8.30
CA VAL A 155 -7.80 -2.71 7.33
C VAL A 155 -8.51 -1.81 6.32
N VAL A 156 -8.18 -0.52 6.34
CA VAL A 156 -8.71 0.48 5.41
C VAL A 156 -7.60 0.87 4.45
N VAL A 157 -7.83 0.68 3.17
CA VAL A 157 -6.91 1.07 2.10
C VAL A 157 -7.59 2.13 1.25
N THR A 158 -7.09 3.34 1.30
CA THR A 158 -7.58 4.48 0.53
C THR A 158 -6.58 4.81 -0.57
N SER A 159 -6.94 4.58 -1.82
CA SER A 159 -6.11 4.93 -2.96
C SER A 159 -6.06 6.45 -3.16
N ASN A 160 -4.91 6.99 -3.50
CA ASN A 160 -4.71 8.42 -3.80
C ASN A 160 -5.17 8.80 -5.22
N GLY A 161 -6.33 8.29 -5.64
CA GLY A 161 -6.87 8.50 -6.97
C GLY A 161 -6.57 7.34 -7.94
N GLY A 162 -6.88 7.54 -9.22
CA GLY A 162 -6.74 6.53 -10.28
C GLY A 162 -5.47 6.67 -11.12
N GLN A 163 -4.47 7.45 -10.69
CA GLN A 163 -3.26 7.68 -11.47
C GLN A 163 -2.37 6.43 -11.55
N PRO A 164 -1.65 6.24 -12.69
CA PRO A 164 -0.59 5.24 -12.76
C PRO A 164 0.42 5.44 -11.62
N GLU A 165 0.90 4.36 -11.01
CA GLU A 165 1.82 4.40 -9.86
C GLU A 165 1.27 5.16 -8.63
N GLY A 166 -0.06 5.39 -8.57
CA GLY A 166 -0.71 5.98 -7.40
C GLY A 166 -0.49 5.12 -6.16
N GLY A 167 0.03 5.72 -5.09
CA GLY A 167 0.12 5.08 -3.79
C GLY A 167 -1.25 4.94 -3.13
N ALA A 168 -1.30 4.22 -2.04
CA ALA A 168 -2.49 4.14 -1.18
C ALA A 168 -2.09 4.37 0.27
N THR A 169 -2.96 5.02 1.01
CA THR A 169 -2.86 5.11 2.46
C THR A 169 -3.45 3.85 3.08
N ILE A 170 -2.69 3.17 3.91
CA ILE A 170 -3.13 1.96 4.61
C ILE A 170 -3.28 2.28 6.10
N ARG A 171 -4.42 1.93 6.68
CA ARG A 171 -4.69 2.11 8.11
C ARG A 171 -5.19 0.79 8.71
N ILE A 172 -4.61 0.40 9.84
CA ILE A 172 -5.03 -0.78 10.60
C ILE A 172 -5.58 -0.32 11.95
N ARG A 173 -6.88 -0.54 12.19
CA ARG A 173 -7.58 -0.15 13.43
C ARG A 173 -7.51 1.35 13.74
N GLY A 174 -7.59 2.19 12.70
CA GLY A 174 -7.47 3.64 12.78
C GLY A 174 -6.04 4.17 12.90
N GLY A 175 -5.87 5.49 12.99
CA GLY A 175 -4.59 6.13 13.27
C GLY A 175 -4.25 6.09 14.75
N ALA A 176 -2.98 5.94 15.10
CA ALA A 176 -2.49 5.94 16.47
C ALA A 176 -1.73 7.22 16.83
N SER A 177 -1.31 8.03 15.86
CA SER A 177 -0.55 9.26 16.08
C SER A 177 -1.20 10.47 15.40
N LEU A 178 -0.87 11.67 15.86
CA LEU A 178 -1.28 12.93 15.25
C LEU A 178 -0.28 13.44 14.21
N ASN A 179 1.02 13.33 14.45
CA ASN A 179 2.08 13.84 13.58
C ASN A 179 3.06 12.77 13.09
N ALA A 180 3.26 11.68 13.86
CA ALA A 180 4.06 10.55 13.38
C ALA A 180 3.29 9.73 12.33
N THR A 181 3.99 8.87 11.58
CA THR A 181 3.35 8.04 10.57
C THR A 181 2.28 7.13 11.17
N ASN A 182 1.16 7.00 10.46
CA ASN A 182 0.09 6.06 10.77
C ASN A 182 0.07 4.85 9.81
N ASP A 183 1.07 4.71 8.93
CA ASP A 183 1.17 3.58 8.01
C ASP A 183 1.73 2.35 8.72
N PRO A 184 1.23 1.14 8.41
CA PRO A 184 1.76 -0.10 8.97
C PRO A 184 3.17 -0.38 8.46
N LEU A 185 3.96 -1.10 9.25
CA LEU A 185 5.23 -1.63 8.79
C LEU A 185 5.01 -2.69 7.72
N ILE A 186 5.72 -2.59 6.60
CA ILE A 186 5.71 -3.60 5.53
C ILE A 186 7.01 -4.40 5.62
N VAL A 187 6.89 -5.73 5.65
CA VAL A 187 8.01 -6.66 5.68
C VAL A 187 7.93 -7.59 4.49
N ILE A 188 8.97 -7.65 3.64
CA ILE A 188 8.99 -8.51 2.46
C ILE A 188 10.08 -9.56 2.63
N ASP A 189 9.68 -10.83 2.67
CA ASP A 189 10.57 -11.98 2.88
C ASP A 189 11.56 -11.81 4.05
N GLY A 190 11.13 -11.13 5.12
CA GLY A 190 11.93 -10.88 6.32
C GLY A 190 12.73 -9.57 6.31
N VAL A 191 12.60 -8.72 5.29
CA VAL A 191 13.21 -7.38 5.26
C VAL A 191 12.15 -6.33 5.55
N PRO A 192 12.23 -5.58 6.67
CA PRO A 192 11.35 -4.46 6.97
C PRO A 192 11.70 -3.27 6.08
N MET A 193 10.72 -2.81 5.31
CA MET A 193 10.88 -1.72 4.37
C MET A 193 10.87 -0.34 5.03
N ASP A 194 11.47 0.63 4.33
CA ASP A 194 11.13 2.04 4.52
C ASP A 194 9.81 2.35 3.80
N THR A 195 8.78 2.70 4.55
CA THR A 195 7.45 3.01 4.02
C THR A 195 7.35 4.39 3.37
N LYS A 196 8.37 5.24 3.56
CA LYS A 196 8.45 6.51 2.84
C LYS A 196 8.72 6.25 1.36
N GLY A 197 7.90 6.83 0.51
CA GLY A 197 8.05 6.76 -0.94
C GLY A 197 9.46 7.20 -1.39
N THR A 198 9.84 6.76 -2.57
CA THR A 198 11.04 7.26 -3.26
C THR A 198 10.60 8.37 -4.20
N LEU A 199 11.41 9.41 -4.33
CA LEU A 199 11.16 10.49 -5.29
C LEU A 199 10.83 9.89 -6.67
N GLY A 200 9.73 10.35 -7.29
CA GLY A 200 9.29 9.82 -8.58
C GLY A 200 8.63 8.43 -8.58
N SER A 201 8.38 7.82 -7.41
CA SER A 201 7.55 6.63 -7.24
C SER A 201 6.81 6.69 -5.90
N SER A 202 5.50 6.85 -5.95
CA SER A 202 4.66 7.00 -4.75
C SER A 202 4.29 5.68 -4.09
N ASN A 203 4.46 4.56 -4.80
CA ASN A 203 4.05 3.25 -4.32
C ASN A 203 5.25 2.44 -3.82
N PRO A 204 5.45 2.31 -2.50
CA PRO A 204 6.57 1.56 -1.94
C PRO A 204 6.52 0.05 -2.24
N LEU A 205 5.39 -0.49 -2.68
CA LEU A 205 5.21 -1.89 -3.07
C LEU A 205 5.27 -2.13 -4.59
N SER A 206 5.65 -1.13 -5.38
CA SER A 206 5.67 -1.22 -6.84
C SER A 206 6.63 -2.30 -7.38
N PHE A 207 7.66 -2.70 -6.63
CA PHE A 207 8.63 -3.71 -7.08
C PHE A 207 8.21 -5.16 -6.80
N VAL A 208 7.08 -5.41 -6.14
CA VAL A 208 6.54 -6.75 -5.95
C VAL A 208 5.33 -6.96 -6.86
N SER A 209 5.52 -7.80 -7.90
CA SER A 209 4.38 -8.19 -8.72
C SER A 209 3.39 -9.04 -7.90
N PRO A 210 2.08 -8.76 -7.93
CA PRO A 210 1.04 -9.55 -7.26
C PRO A 210 1.12 -11.05 -7.53
N GLU A 211 1.47 -11.43 -8.75
CA GLU A 211 1.61 -12.82 -9.21
C GLU A 211 2.72 -13.60 -8.47
N ASN A 212 3.71 -12.88 -7.93
CA ASN A 212 4.82 -13.48 -7.20
C ASN A 212 4.59 -13.57 -5.70
N ILE A 213 3.47 -13.07 -5.20
CA ILE A 213 3.11 -13.16 -3.78
C ILE A 213 2.51 -14.53 -3.51
N GLU A 214 3.01 -15.23 -2.49
CA GLU A 214 2.45 -16.48 -1.97
C GLU A 214 1.33 -16.19 -0.98
N ASN A 215 1.61 -15.32 -0.01
CA ASN A 215 0.64 -14.85 0.96
C ASN A 215 1.02 -13.48 1.53
N MET A 216 0.01 -12.80 2.09
CA MET A 216 0.16 -11.58 2.88
C MET A 216 -0.44 -11.82 4.25
N THR A 217 0.36 -11.67 5.29
CA THR A 217 -0.07 -11.84 6.68
C THR A 217 -0.16 -10.47 7.34
N ILE A 218 -1.32 -10.14 7.90
CA ILE A 218 -1.57 -8.86 8.57
C ILE A 218 -1.64 -9.12 10.07
N LEU A 219 -0.69 -8.54 10.80
CA LEU A 219 -0.61 -8.56 12.25
C LEU A 219 -1.25 -7.28 12.80
N LYS A 220 -2.35 -7.41 13.56
CA LYS A 220 -3.19 -6.26 13.95
C LYS A 220 -3.09 -5.86 15.42
N ASP A 221 -2.60 -6.74 16.28
CA ASP A 221 -2.49 -6.48 17.71
C ASP A 221 -1.04 -6.41 18.20
N ALA A 222 -0.82 -5.83 19.37
CA ALA A 222 0.51 -5.64 19.95
C ALA A 222 1.21 -6.97 20.22
N SER A 223 0.48 -8.04 20.59
CA SER A 223 1.10 -9.34 20.87
C SER A 223 1.71 -10.00 19.64
N ALA A 224 1.09 -9.80 18.46
CA ALA A 224 1.61 -10.27 17.19
C ALA A 224 2.70 -9.35 16.64
N THR A 225 2.64 -8.05 16.92
CA THR A 225 3.53 -7.04 16.34
C THR A 225 4.72 -6.68 17.20
N ALA A 226 4.70 -6.93 18.53
CA ALA A 226 5.76 -6.54 19.47
C ALA A 226 7.16 -7.03 19.08
N ILE A 227 7.27 -8.15 18.38
CA ILE A 227 8.57 -8.66 17.88
C ILE A 227 9.24 -7.71 16.88
N TYR A 228 8.46 -6.83 16.22
CA TYR A 228 8.95 -5.76 15.35
C TYR A 228 9.15 -4.43 16.09
N GLY A 229 8.76 -4.35 17.37
CA GLY A 229 9.04 -3.24 18.30
C GLY A 229 8.44 -1.92 17.88
N SER A 230 9.28 -0.91 17.93
CA SER A 230 8.96 0.50 17.73
C SER A 230 8.45 0.89 16.33
N ARG A 231 8.54 0.01 15.34
CA ARG A 231 8.02 0.26 13.99
C ARG A 231 6.64 -0.35 13.74
N ALA A 232 6.07 -1.01 14.74
CA ALA A 232 4.90 -1.86 14.57
C ALA A 232 3.63 -1.36 15.30
N SER A 233 3.65 -0.13 15.83
CA SER A 233 2.50 0.48 16.53
C SER A 233 1.24 0.54 15.65
N ASN A 234 1.39 0.70 14.34
CA ASN A 234 0.29 0.76 13.38
C ASN A 234 -0.03 -0.58 12.71
N GLY A 235 0.47 -1.71 13.27
CA GLY A 235 0.35 -3.04 12.67
C GLY A 235 1.49 -3.37 11.72
N VAL A 236 1.52 -4.62 11.26
CA VAL A 236 2.55 -5.14 10.34
C VAL A 236 1.89 -5.92 9.21
N ILE A 237 2.35 -5.69 7.99
CA ILE A 237 1.97 -6.47 6.80
C ILE A 237 3.21 -7.24 6.33
N ILE A 238 3.16 -8.56 6.46
CA ILE A 238 4.23 -9.45 6.03
C ILE A 238 3.85 -10.01 4.66
N ILE A 239 4.67 -9.75 3.66
CA ILE A 239 4.54 -10.27 2.30
C ILE A 239 5.54 -11.39 2.12
N THR A 240 5.04 -12.60 1.88
CA THR A 240 5.86 -13.77 1.54
C THR A 240 5.75 -14.02 0.06
N THR A 241 6.89 -14.13 -0.64
CA THR A 241 6.90 -14.42 -2.07
C THR A 241 7.05 -15.91 -2.38
N LYS A 242 6.51 -16.32 -3.53
CA LYS A 242 6.55 -17.72 -4.00
C LYS A 242 7.99 -18.22 -4.10
N LYS A 243 8.26 -19.42 -3.56
CA LYS A 243 9.56 -20.07 -3.54
C LYS A 243 9.66 -21.19 -4.58
N GLY A 244 10.87 -21.65 -4.84
CA GLY A 244 11.11 -22.83 -5.65
C GLY A 244 10.54 -24.08 -4.99
N GLN A 245 9.86 -24.92 -5.76
CA GLN A 245 9.28 -26.17 -5.29
C GLN A 245 10.12 -27.35 -5.78
N LYS A 246 10.18 -28.44 -4.96
CA LYS A 246 10.83 -29.70 -5.39
C LYS A 246 10.03 -30.31 -6.53
N GLY A 247 10.69 -30.68 -7.62
CA GLY A 247 10.06 -31.33 -8.77
C GLY A 247 10.52 -30.79 -10.11
N ARG A 248 9.75 -31.10 -11.16
CA ARG A 248 10.00 -30.59 -12.53
C ARG A 248 9.82 -29.07 -12.57
N PRO A 249 10.52 -28.37 -13.46
CA PRO A 249 10.29 -26.95 -13.67
C PRO A 249 8.82 -26.67 -14.00
N GLN A 250 8.24 -25.69 -13.32
CA GLN A 250 6.91 -25.16 -13.59
C GLN A 250 7.06 -23.77 -14.18
N ILE A 251 6.38 -23.52 -15.28
CA ILE A 251 6.38 -22.23 -15.96
C ILE A 251 4.97 -21.65 -15.84
N ASN A 252 4.86 -20.46 -15.27
CA ASN A 252 3.63 -19.71 -15.16
C ASN A 252 3.75 -18.44 -16.00
N PHE A 253 2.85 -18.25 -16.93
CA PHE A 253 2.77 -17.05 -17.75
C PHE A 253 1.40 -16.39 -17.58
N THR A 254 1.39 -15.07 -17.32
CA THR A 254 0.17 -14.27 -17.23
C THR A 254 0.28 -13.09 -18.18
N ALA A 255 -0.81 -12.79 -18.88
CA ALA A 255 -0.91 -11.63 -19.77
C ALA A 255 -2.27 -10.97 -19.59
N ASN A 256 -2.26 -9.67 -19.31
CA ASN A 256 -3.47 -8.87 -19.09
C ASN A 256 -3.47 -7.63 -19.98
N ALA A 257 -4.64 -7.27 -20.49
CA ALA A 257 -4.89 -6.03 -21.18
C ALA A 257 -6.05 -5.29 -20.50
N TYR A 258 -5.91 -3.98 -20.34
CA TYR A 258 -6.86 -3.13 -19.65
C TYR A 258 -7.26 -1.95 -20.51
N VAL A 259 -8.57 -1.64 -20.53
CA VAL A 259 -9.12 -0.43 -21.13
C VAL A 259 -9.68 0.42 -20.00
N ASN A 260 -9.04 1.57 -19.74
CA ASN A 260 -9.39 2.50 -18.66
C ASN A 260 -10.20 3.66 -19.24
N THR A 261 -11.42 3.87 -18.75
CA THR A 261 -12.33 4.91 -19.24
C THR A 261 -12.69 5.86 -18.08
N PRO A 262 -12.60 7.20 -18.28
CA PRO A 262 -13.11 8.15 -17.31
C PRO A 262 -14.56 7.86 -16.96
N ARG A 263 -14.90 7.89 -15.66
CA ARG A 263 -16.24 7.56 -15.20
C ARG A 263 -17.16 8.77 -15.12
N ASN A 264 -16.72 9.79 -14.39
CA ASN A 264 -17.47 10.99 -14.08
C ASN A 264 -16.67 12.23 -14.39
N TYR A 265 -17.38 13.32 -14.58
CA TYR A 265 -16.86 14.69 -14.72
C TYR A 265 -17.50 15.55 -13.64
N VAL A 266 -16.80 16.59 -13.20
CA VAL A 266 -17.42 17.66 -12.38
C VAL A 266 -18.43 18.38 -13.24
N ASN A 267 -19.65 18.59 -12.74
CA ASN A 267 -20.72 19.21 -13.50
C ASN A 267 -20.56 20.73 -13.52
N MET A 268 -19.87 21.21 -14.56
CA MET A 268 -19.62 22.63 -14.80
C MET A 268 -20.57 23.15 -15.87
N MET A 269 -20.85 24.47 -15.88
CA MET A 269 -21.61 25.08 -16.94
C MET A 269 -20.95 24.85 -18.29
N THR A 270 -21.73 24.46 -19.29
CA THR A 270 -21.32 24.44 -20.69
C THR A 270 -21.12 25.85 -21.20
N GLY A 271 -20.46 26.03 -22.35
CA GLY A 271 -20.25 27.39 -22.92
C GLY A 271 -21.57 28.13 -23.14
N ASP A 272 -22.66 27.43 -23.55
CA ASP A 272 -23.97 28.02 -23.79
C ASP A 272 -24.68 28.40 -22.48
N GLU A 273 -24.65 27.56 -21.49
CA GLU A 273 -25.19 27.84 -20.14
C GLU A 273 -24.43 29.01 -19.49
N PHE A 274 -23.11 29.01 -19.61
CA PHE A 274 -22.28 30.06 -19.05
C PHE A 274 -22.52 31.41 -19.71
N ARG A 275 -22.64 31.46 -21.06
CA ARG A 275 -23.03 32.68 -21.78
C ARG A 275 -24.39 33.22 -21.33
N SER A 276 -25.37 32.31 -21.24
CA SER A 276 -26.70 32.65 -20.77
C SER A 276 -26.69 33.18 -19.35
N PHE A 277 -25.94 32.56 -18.45
CA PHE A 277 -25.80 33.03 -17.08
C PHE A 277 -25.16 34.41 -16.98
N ILE A 278 -24.03 34.66 -17.66
CA ILE A 278 -23.31 35.94 -17.64
C ILE A 278 -24.17 37.06 -18.24
N ASN A 279 -24.82 36.83 -19.40
CA ASN A 279 -25.71 37.81 -20.03
C ASN A 279 -26.90 38.15 -19.14
N ASN A 280 -27.51 37.18 -18.48
CA ASN A 280 -28.63 37.38 -17.57
C ASN A 280 -28.23 38.12 -16.29
N TYR A 281 -27.05 37.82 -15.73
CA TYR A 281 -26.61 38.37 -14.46
C TYR A 281 -26.00 39.76 -14.57
N TYR A 282 -25.15 40.01 -15.58
CA TYR A 282 -24.42 41.25 -15.75
C TYR A 282 -25.02 42.16 -16.87
N GLY A 283 -25.84 41.61 -17.76
CA GLY A 283 -26.31 42.27 -18.96
C GLY A 283 -25.42 41.99 -20.19
N ALA A 284 -26.04 41.95 -21.38
CA ALA A 284 -25.33 41.64 -22.63
C ALA A 284 -24.24 42.64 -23.03
N GLU A 285 -24.38 43.91 -22.62
CA GLU A 285 -23.43 44.98 -22.88
C GLU A 285 -22.31 45.11 -21.83
N SER A 286 -22.30 44.23 -20.84
CA SER A 286 -21.30 44.26 -19.78
C SER A 286 -19.91 43.84 -20.30
N ALA A 287 -18.85 44.27 -19.62
CA ALA A 287 -17.49 43.84 -19.92
C ALA A 287 -17.30 42.31 -19.80
N GLN A 288 -18.00 41.70 -18.84
CA GLN A 288 -18.04 40.25 -18.62
C GLN A 288 -18.64 39.52 -19.81
N ALA A 289 -19.77 40.01 -20.35
CA ALA A 289 -20.43 39.43 -21.52
C ALA A 289 -19.57 39.62 -22.80
N GLN A 290 -18.96 40.77 -22.97
CA GLN A 290 -18.08 41.05 -24.11
C GLN A 290 -16.77 40.22 -24.09
N ALA A 291 -16.34 39.76 -22.93
CA ALA A 291 -15.18 38.87 -22.79
C ALA A 291 -15.45 37.42 -23.12
N LEU A 292 -16.71 37.05 -23.43
CA LEU A 292 -17.06 35.68 -23.76
C LEU A 292 -16.73 35.37 -25.23
N GLY A 293 -16.19 34.19 -25.45
CA GLY A 293 -15.99 33.63 -26.79
C GLY A 293 -17.24 32.93 -27.33
N THR A 294 -17.15 32.44 -28.55
CA THR A 294 -18.23 31.76 -29.28
C THR A 294 -18.15 30.24 -29.15
N TYR A 295 -17.10 29.70 -28.49
CA TYR A 295 -16.85 28.27 -28.37
C TYR A 295 -17.67 27.60 -27.25
N ASN A 296 -17.72 26.27 -27.27
CA ASN A 296 -18.31 25.46 -26.22
C ASN A 296 -17.34 24.31 -25.86
N THR A 297 -16.27 24.69 -25.18
CA THR A 297 -15.14 23.80 -24.88
C THR A 297 -15.38 23.04 -23.57
N ASN A 298 -15.41 21.72 -23.62
CA ASN A 298 -15.41 20.89 -22.42
C ASN A 298 -13.96 20.57 -22.04
N TRP A 299 -13.38 21.41 -21.19
CA TRP A 299 -11.99 21.34 -20.80
C TRP A 299 -11.60 20.01 -20.12
N GLN A 300 -12.51 19.39 -19.37
CA GLN A 300 -12.25 18.08 -18.76
C GLN A 300 -12.09 16.99 -19.83
N LYS A 301 -12.90 17.00 -20.89
CA LYS A 301 -12.75 16.07 -22.03
C LYS A 301 -11.49 16.34 -22.84
N GLU A 302 -11.02 17.60 -22.88
CA GLU A 302 -9.77 17.95 -23.59
C GLU A 302 -8.53 17.36 -22.93
N ILE A 303 -8.53 17.16 -21.60
CA ILE A 303 -7.40 16.60 -20.88
C ILE A 303 -7.54 15.09 -20.60
N LEU A 304 -8.75 14.55 -20.63
CA LEU A 304 -9.01 13.14 -20.36
C LEU A 304 -9.05 12.29 -21.64
N ARG A 305 -8.78 10.99 -21.50
CA ARG A 305 -8.84 9.99 -22.60
C ARG A 305 -9.24 8.62 -22.07
N THR A 306 -9.77 7.79 -22.95
CA THR A 306 -9.72 6.34 -22.74
C THR A 306 -8.31 5.85 -23.04
N SER A 307 -7.72 5.06 -22.14
CA SER A 307 -6.35 4.56 -22.28
C SER A 307 -6.31 3.03 -22.26
N VAL A 308 -5.28 2.47 -22.89
CA VAL A 308 -5.01 1.02 -22.90
C VAL A 308 -3.74 0.77 -22.10
N SER A 309 -3.80 -0.17 -21.18
CA SER A 309 -2.69 -0.64 -20.36
C SER A 309 -2.51 -2.15 -20.51
N HIS A 310 -1.35 -2.67 -20.16
CA HIS A 310 -1.04 -4.10 -20.26
C HIS A 310 -0.03 -4.53 -19.21
N ASP A 311 -0.08 -5.83 -18.88
CA ASP A 311 0.77 -6.45 -17.88
C ASP A 311 1.14 -7.87 -18.33
N TYR A 312 2.42 -8.24 -18.19
CA TYR A 312 2.94 -9.55 -18.52
C TYR A 312 3.80 -10.05 -17.36
N SER A 313 3.61 -11.30 -16.96
CA SER A 313 4.40 -11.95 -15.92
C SER A 313 4.81 -13.34 -16.34
N LEU A 314 6.09 -13.68 -16.15
CA LEU A 314 6.67 -14.99 -16.37
C LEU A 314 7.36 -15.45 -15.09
N GLY A 315 6.96 -16.59 -14.57
CA GLY A 315 7.58 -17.23 -13.42
C GLY A 315 8.06 -18.63 -13.78
N ILE A 316 9.31 -18.96 -13.46
CA ILE A 316 9.90 -20.29 -13.65
C ILE A 316 10.42 -20.76 -12.30
N GLY A 317 9.96 -21.92 -11.84
CA GLY A 317 10.39 -22.49 -10.57
C GLY A 317 10.59 -23.99 -10.68
N GLY A 318 11.55 -24.52 -9.93
CA GLY A 318 11.88 -25.94 -9.93
C GLY A 318 13.06 -26.25 -9.02
N THR A 319 13.68 -27.41 -9.22
CA THR A 319 14.88 -27.83 -8.50
C THR A 319 15.93 -28.35 -9.44
N VAL A 320 17.16 -27.88 -9.32
CA VAL A 320 18.33 -28.40 -10.02
C VAL A 320 19.30 -28.97 -8.99
N GLY A 321 19.45 -30.30 -8.95
CA GLY A 321 20.23 -30.97 -7.89
C GLY A 321 19.66 -30.70 -6.49
N CYS A 322 20.45 -30.05 -5.63
CA CYS A 322 20.05 -29.66 -4.27
C CYS A 322 19.49 -28.23 -4.19
N LEU A 323 19.36 -27.51 -5.32
CA LEU A 323 19.02 -26.08 -5.38
C LEU A 323 17.57 -25.89 -5.86
N PRO A 324 16.59 -25.71 -4.96
CA PRO A 324 15.29 -25.19 -5.34
C PRO A 324 15.46 -23.73 -5.75
N TYR A 325 14.87 -23.36 -6.89
CA TYR A 325 14.96 -22.01 -7.45
C TYR A 325 13.62 -21.52 -7.94
N ARG A 326 13.42 -20.20 -7.90
CA ARG A 326 12.39 -19.49 -8.63
C ARG A 326 12.94 -18.21 -9.21
N VAL A 327 12.67 -17.98 -10.46
CA VAL A 327 12.96 -16.73 -11.17
C VAL A 327 11.64 -16.19 -11.71
N SER A 328 11.40 -14.91 -11.54
CA SER A 328 10.22 -14.22 -12.07
C SER A 328 10.62 -12.93 -12.77
N LEU A 329 9.97 -12.65 -13.88
CA LEU A 329 10.11 -11.42 -14.66
C LEU A 329 8.71 -10.91 -14.96
N ALA A 330 8.45 -9.61 -14.67
CA ALA A 330 7.19 -8.99 -15.08
C ALA A 330 7.43 -7.62 -15.71
N TYR A 331 6.55 -7.27 -16.65
CA TYR A 331 6.49 -5.95 -17.26
C TYR A 331 5.07 -5.42 -17.18
N THR A 332 4.92 -4.17 -16.70
CA THR A 332 3.64 -3.45 -16.60
C THR A 332 3.75 -2.14 -17.35
N GLY A 333 2.91 -1.93 -18.36
CA GLY A 333 2.73 -0.66 -19.05
C GLY A 333 1.36 -0.07 -18.68
N ASN A 334 1.33 0.96 -17.84
CA ASN A 334 0.09 1.58 -17.37
C ASN A 334 -0.04 3.00 -17.92
N ASN A 335 -1.04 3.22 -18.76
CA ASN A 335 -1.37 4.53 -19.32
C ASN A 335 -2.55 5.12 -18.54
N GLY A 336 -2.37 6.34 -18.01
CA GLY A 336 -3.42 7.03 -17.28
C GLY A 336 -4.52 7.61 -18.18
N ILE A 337 -5.66 7.90 -17.57
CA ILE A 337 -6.80 8.55 -18.24
C ILE A 337 -6.59 10.06 -18.43
N ILE A 338 -5.70 10.71 -17.67
CA ILE A 338 -5.22 12.05 -18.05
C ILE A 338 -4.16 11.87 -19.13
N LYS A 339 -4.28 12.60 -20.22
CA LYS A 339 -3.32 12.58 -21.34
C LYS A 339 -1.91 12.81 -20.80
N THR A 340 -0.90 12.18 -21.41
CA THR A 340 0.53 12.18 -21.06
C THR A 340 0.92 11.33 -19.85
N SER A 341 0.04 11.10 -18.86
CA SER A 341 0.41 10.28 -17.69
C SER A 341 0.64 8.82 -18.09
N LYS A 342 1.79 8.27 -17.69
CA LYS A 342 2.23 6.91 -18.05
C LYS A 342 3.21 6.35 -17.02
N MET A 343 3.17 5.03 -16.81
CA MET A 343 4.16 4.27 -16.06
C MET A 343 4.57 3.00 -16.83
N ASP A 344 5.86 2.79 -16.97
CA ASP A 344 6.45 1.54 -17.45
C ASP A 344 7.28 0.94 -16.31
N ARG A 345 7.05 -0.33 -15.99
CA ARG A 345 7.73 -1.02 -14.89
C ARG A 345 8.20 -2.40 -15.31
N VAL A 346 9.46 -2.70 -15.05
CA VAL A 346 10.03 -4.05 -15.15
C VAL A 346 10.41 -4.51 -13.76
N THR A 347 10.01 -5.72 -13.39
CA THR A 347 10.41 -6.34 -12.12
C THR A 347 11.08 -7.67 -12.35
N LEU A 348 12.13 -7.94 -11.57
CA LEU A 348 12.87 -9.20 -11.55
C LEU A 348 12.87 -9.74 -10.12
N GLY A 349 12.57 -11.02 -9.94
CA GLY A 349 12.68 -11.71 -8.65
C GLY A 349 13.47 -13.00 -8.78
N ILE A 350 14.35 -13.26 -7.84
CA ILE A 350 15.14 -14.49 -7.73
C ILE A 350 15.02 -14.99 -6.29
N ASN A 351 14.63 -16.25 -6.13
CA ASN A 351 14.61 -16.93 -4.85
C ASN A 351 15.35 -18.27 -4.97
N LEU A 352 16.33 -18.51 -4.09
CA LEU A 352 17.12 -19.72 -4.02
C LEU A 352 17.08 -20.26 -2.58
N THR A 353 16.73 -21.54 -2.42
CA THR A 353 16.56 -22.16 -1.09
C THR A 353 17.29 -23.49 -0.93
N PRO A 354 18.62 -23.56 -1.18
CA PRO A 354 19.39 -24.78 -1.01
C PRO A 354 19.52 -25.18 0.46
N LYS A 355 19.67 -26.47 0.68
CA LYS A 355 19.98 -27.06 1.97
C LYS A 355 21.25 -27.90 1.88
N PHE A 356 22.10 -27.82 2.89
CA PHE A 356 23.42 -28.43 2.94
C PHE A 356 23.57 -29.26 4.23
N PHE A 357 24.51 -30.22 4.19
CA PHE A 357 24.91 -31.01 5.35
C PHE A 357 23.74 -31.77 6.02
N ASP A 358 22.98 -32.55 5.22
CA ASP A 358 21.79 -33.29 5.69
C ASP A 358 20.76 -32.36 6.39
N ASP A 359 20.44 -31.24 5.73
CA ASP A 359 19.52 -30.22 6.19
C ASP A 359 19.97 -29.44 7.45
N LEU A 360 21.24 -29.57 7.88
CA LEU A 360 21.75 -28.78 9.00
C LEU A 360 21.85 -27.28 8.68
N LEU A 361 22.18 -26.92 7.44
CA LEU A 361 22.26 -25.53 7.01
C LEU A 361 21.22 -25.30 5.91
N ALA A 362 20.21 -24.50 6.22
CA ALA A 362 19.27 -23.97 5.22
C ALA A 362 19.68 -22.54 4.84
N VAL A 363 19.80 -22.30 3.55
CA VAL A 363 20.09 -20.97 2.98
C VAL A 363 18.85 -20.50 2.26
N ASN A 364 18.47 -19.22 2.46
CA ASN A 364 17.40 -18.57 1.71
C ASN A 364 17.91 -17.24 1.19
N LEU A 365 18.15 -17.18 -0.12
CA LEU A 365 18.55 -15.96 -0.83
C LEU A 365 17.35 -15.44 -1.62
N ASN A 366 16.93 -14.20 -1.29
CA ASN A 366 15.91 -13.48 -2.02
C ASN A 366 16.50 -12.21 -2.60
N LEU A 367 16.34 -12.02 -3.89
CA LEU A 367 16.72 -10.79 -4.58
C LEU A 367 15.55 -10.32 -5.43
N LYS A 368 15.18 -9.08 -5.28
CA LYS A 368 14.14 -8.42 -6.08
C LYS A 368 14.66 -7.10 -6.59
N GLY A 369 14.33 -6.78 -7.82
CA GLY A 369 14.68 -5.51 -8.43
C GLY A 369 13.55 -5.00 -9.29
N ALA A 370 13.42 -3.69 -9.37
CA ALA A 370 12.50 -3.03 -10.28
C ALA A 370 13.17 -1.81 -10.93
N TYR A 371 12.82 -1.60 -12.18
CA TYR A 371 13.03 -0.35 -12.88
C TYR A 371 11.66 0.23 -13.22
N VAL A 372 11.41 1.48 -12.79
CA VAL A 372 10.16 2.20 -13.03
C VAL A 372 10.48 3.49 -13.76
N ALA A 373 9.83 3.69 -14.91
CA ALA A 373 9.89 4.93 -15.67
C ALA A 373 8.50 5.54 -15.72
N ASN A 374 8.36 6.74 -15.13
CA ASN A 374 7.09 7.46 -15.11
C ASN A 374 7.16 8.69 -16.00
N ARG A 375 6.02 9.05 -16.57
CA ARG A 375 5.71 10.36 -17.07
C ARG A 375 4.51 10.91 -16.32
N PHE A 376 4.72 12.01 -15.60
CA PHE A 376 3.69 12.67 -14.83
C PHE A 376 3.00 13.75 -15.67
N TYR A 377 1.77 14.07 -15.31
CA TYR A 377 1.08 15.26 -15.78
C TYR A 377 1.22 16.37 -14.73
N ASP A 378 1.02 17.62 -15.12
CA ASP A 378 0.92 18.73 -14.14
C ASP A 378 -0.33 18.54 -13.27
N GLY A 379 -0.15 18.41 -11.97
CA GLY A 379 -1.23 18.15 -11.01
C GLY A 379 -2.31 19.23 -10.98
N SER A 380 -1.99 20.46 -11.40
CA SER A 380 -2.95 21.56 -11.48
C SER A 380 -3.89 21.47 -12.68
N ALA A 381 -3.57 20.66 -13.71
CA ALA A 381 -4.33 20.59 -14.95
C ALA A 381 -5.80 20.20 -14.73
N LEU A 382 -6.08 19.29 -13.78
CA LEU A 382 -7.45 18.88 -13.48
C LEU A 382 -8.26 20.03 -12.86
N GLY A 383 -7.72 20.72 -11.85
CA GLY A 383 -8.35 21.90 -11.24
C GLY A 383 -8.54 23.03 -12.23
N ASN A 384 -7.54 23.31 -13.06
CA ASN A 384 -7.66 24.32 -14.10
C ASN A 384 -8.72 23.96 -15.15
N SER A 385 -8.92 22.68 -15.47
CA SER A 385 -9.96 22.25 -16.42
C SER A 385 -11.38 22.47 -15.92
N ILE A 386 -11.55 22.61 -14.61
CA ILE A 386 -12.83 22.93 -13.99
C ILE A 386 -13.09 24.44 -14.04
N GLY A 387 -12.11 25.26 -13.66
CA GLY A 387 -12.28 26.71 -13.56
C GLY A 387 -12.07 27.49 -14.86
N PHE A 388 -11.54 26.89 -15.93
CA PHE A 388 -11.28 27.65 -17.17
C PHE A 388 -12.58 27.98 -17.93
N ASN A 389 -12.62 29.15 -18.57
CA ASN A 389 -13.80 29.66 -19.30
C ASN A 389 -14.19 28.71 -20.45
N PRO A 390 -15.41 28.13 -20.45
CA PRO A 390 -15.86 27.19 -21.47
C PRO A 390 -16.21 27.83 -22.81
N THR A 391 -16.30 29.18 -22.88
CA THR A 391 -16.60 29.88 -24.12
C THR A 391 -15.37 30.15 -24.98
N LEU A 392 -14.18 29.78 -24.49
CA LEU A 392 -12.90 30.00 -25.16
C LEU A 392 -12.40 28.75 -25.89
N PRO A 393 -11.63 28.95 -27.02
CA PRO A 393 -11.02 27.81 -27.72
C PRO A 393 -9.78 27.28 -26.98
N VAL A 394 -9.37 26.06 -27.30
CA VAL A 394 -8.12 25.47 -26.75
C VAL A 394 -6.90 26.25 -27.24
N LYS A 395 -6.87 26.58 -28.54
CA LYS A 395 -5.83 27.40 -29.18
C LYS A 395 -6.45 28.72 -29.64
N ASN A 396 -5.70 29.78 -29.48
CA ASN A 396 -6.07 31.10 -30.08
C ASN A 396 -5.96 30.99 -31.62
N PRO A 397 -7.04 31.24 -32.36
CA PRO A 397 -7.04 31.18 -33.84
C PRO A 397 -6.02 32.09 -34.50
N ASP A 398 -5.76 33.26 -33.91
CA ASP A 398 -4.85 34.28 -34.45
C ASP A 398 -3.39 34.05 -34.00
N GLY A 399 -3.13 33.00 -33.22
CA GLY A 399 -1.84 32.77 -32.57
C GLY A 399 -1.56 33.75 -31.44
N ASN A 400 -0.50 33.50 -30.69
CA ASN A 400 0.01 34.40 -29.64
C ASN A 400 1.42 33.97 -29.20
N ALA A 401 2.04 34.73 -28.29
CA ALA A 401 3.36 34.47 -27.73
C ALA A 401 3.41 33.20 -26.80
N PHE A 402 2.26 32.60 -26.52
CA PHE A 402 2.14 31.48 -25.59
C PHE A 402 1.93 30.13 -26.32
N ASN A 403 2.72 29.82 -27.33
CA ASN A 403 2.59 28.63 -28.20
C ASN A 403 1.19 28.49 -28.82
N GLY A 404 0.49 29.61 -29.03
CA GLY A 404 -0.89 29.65 -29.50
C GLY A 404 -1.92 29.21 -28.49
N TRP A 405 -1.57 28.92 -27.22
CA TRP A 405 -2.55 28.56 -26.19
C TRP A 405 -3.42 29.77 -25.78
N THR A 406 -4.72 29.55 -25.69
CA THR A 406 -5.59 30.54 -25.07
C THR A 406 -5.16 30.77 -23.62
N THR A 407 -4.82 32.02 -23.30
CA THR A 407 -4.22 32.38 -22.00
C THR A 407 -4.85 33.67 -21.49
N TYR A 408 -5.02 33.79 -20.20
CA TYR A 408 -5.51 35.01 -19.58
C TYR A 408 -4.38 36.05 -19.41
N VAL A 409 -4.55 37.22 -19.94
CA VAL A 409 -3.61 38.34 -19.88
C VAL A 409 -4.22 39.57 -19.19
N ASN A 410 -3.39 40.36 -18.52
CA ASN A 410 -3.77 41.59 -17.88
C ASN A 410 -3.62 42.72 -18.92
N THR A 411 -4.70 43.26 -19.43
CA THR A 411 -4.69 44.29 -20.45
C THR A 411 -4.10 45.64 -19.99
N SER A 412 -4.01 45.85 -18.67
CA SER A 412 -3.53 47.12 -18.09
C SER A 412 -2.01 47.20 -17.88
N VAL A 413 -1.25 46.10 -18.07
CA VAL A 413 0.18 46.01 -17.71
C VAL A 413 1.07 45.65 -18.90
N ALA A 414 0.50 45.25 -20.03
CA ALA A 414 1.25 44.84 -21.20
C ALA A 414 1.97 46.02 -21.90
N GLY A 415 3.29 46.08 -21.73
CA GLY A 415 4.14 46.71 -22.71
C GLY A 415 4.21 45.84 -23.98
N PRO A 416 4.35 46.42 -25.16
CA PRO A 416 4.36 45.70 -26.42
C PRO A 416 5.49 44.66 -26.54
N ASN A 417 6.45 44.67 -25.62
CA ASN A 417 7.66 43.82 -25.64
C ASN A 417 7.83 42.91 -24.40
N ASP A 418 6.87 42.87 -23.48
CA ASP A 418 6.95 42.01 -22.30
C ASP A 418 5.65 41.25 -22.02
N PRO A 419 5.40 40.16 -22.76
CA PRO A 419 4.21 39.33 -22.55
C PRO A 419 4.21 38.63 -21.20
N GLY A 420 5.36 38.49 -20.50
CA GLY A 420 5.46 37.81 -19.22
C GLY A 420 4.79 38.53 -18.07
N THR A 421 4.84 39.89 -18.05
CA THR A 421 4.14 40.70 -17.07
C THR A 421 2.62 40.76 -17.35
N SER A 422 2.19 40.32 -18.53
CA SER A 422 0.78 40.35 -18.93
C SER A 422 -0.02 39.10 -18.53
N ILE A 423 0.61 38.00 -18.13
CA ILE A 423 -0.13 36.84 -17.69
C ILE A 423 -0.82 37.11 -16.34
N ASN A 424 -2.13 36.82 -16.30
CA ASN A 424 -2.85 36.88 -15.02
C ASN A 424 -2.51 35.67 -14.13
N THR A 425 -1.59 35.90 -13.19
CA THR A 425 -1.09 34.83 -12.28
C THR A 425 -2.15 34.30 -11.30
N GLN A 426 -3.24 35.04 -11.09
CA GLN A 426 -4.33 34.69 -10.17
C GLN A 426 -5.42 33.81 -10.82
N LYS A 427 -5.41 33.70 -12.16
CA LYS A 427 -6.42 32.92 -12.89
C LYS A 427 -5.88 31.58 -13.38
N ALA A 428 -6.81 30.71 -13.78
CA ALA A 428 -6.51 29.39 -14.31
C ALA A 428 -5.63 29.48 -15.56
N LEU A 429 -4.65 28.59 -15.66
CA LEU A 429 -3.88 28.38 -16.90
C LEU A 429 -4.63 27.41 -17.82
N ASN A 430 -4.35 27.48 -19.13
CA ASN A 430 -4.91 26.55 -20.10
C ASN A 430 -4.57 25.10 -19.72
N PRO A 431 -5.57 24.24 -19.39
CA PRO A 431 -5.31 22.91 -18.85
C PRO A 431 -4.65 21.97 -19.87
N VAL A 432 -4.83 22.24 -21.18
CA VAL A 432 -4.19 21.44 -22.25
C VAL A 432 -2.72 21.82 -22.37
N ALA A 433 -2.38 23.11 -22.24
CA ALA A 433 -1.00 23.58 -22.19
C ALA A 433 -0.25 22.95 -21.01
N LEU A 434 -0.89 22.88 -19.82
CA LEU A 434 -0.32 22.27 -18.61
C LEU A 434 0.12 20.81 -18.80
N ILE A 435 -0.53 20.07 -19.70
CA ILE A 435 -0.18 18.67 -19.94
C ILE A 435 0.67 18.45 -21.20
N GLN A 436 0.67 19.39 -22.15
CA GLN A 436 1.43 19.25 -23.41
C GLN A 436 2.80 19.90 -23.36
N ASP A 437 2.90 21.09 -22.73
CA ASP A 437 4.13 21.86 -22.64
C ASP A 437 4.92 21.55 -21.36
N TYR A 438 4.43 20.64 -20.52
CA TYR A 438 5.11 20.14 -19.33
C TYR A 438 5.52 18.67 -19.52
N ASP A 439 6.81 18.40 -19.41
CA ASP A 439 7.34 17.05 -19.51
C ASP A 439 8.07 16.69 -18.22
N SER A 440 7.36 15.99 -17.33
CA SER A 440 7.88 15.50 -16.05
C SER A 440 8.10 13.99 -16.13
N ARG A 441 9.34 13.57 -15.96
CA ARG A 441 9.74 12.17 -16.04
C ARG A 441 10.56 11.74 -14.86
N SER A 442 10.33 10.52 -14.39
CA SER A 442 11.19 9.87 -13.42
C SER A 442 11.75 8.56 -13.93
N LYS A 443 12.95 8.22 -13.45
CA LYS A 443 13.57 6.90 -13.59
C LYS A 443 13.96 6.43 -12.21
N VAL A 444 13.35 5.34 -11.77
CA VAL A 444 13.54 4.82 -10.42
C VAL A 444 14.07 3.40 -10.49
N TRP A 445 15.19 3.16 -9.84
CA TRP A 445 15.77 1.85 -9.60
C TRP A 445 15.50 1.47 -8.13
N GLN A 446 14.94 0.30 -7.94
CA GLN A 446 14.69 -0.24 -6.60
C GLN A 446 15.21 -1.66 -6.53
N SER A 447 15.81 -2.03 -5.40
CA SER A 447 16.24 -3.40 -5.13
C SER A 447 16.09 -3.70 -3.64
N ILE A 448 15.49 -4.84 -3.33
CA ILE A 448 15.41 -5.37 -1.97
C ILE A 448 15.91 -6.81 -1.99
N GLY A 449 16.64 -7.20 -0.99
CA GLY A 449 17.10 -8.56 -0.89
C GLY A 449 17.61 -8.93 0.48
N ASN A 450 17.66 -10.23 0.72
CA ASN A 450 18.30 -10.75 1.91
C ASN A 450 18.94 -12.12 1.67
N LEU A 451 19.94 -12.39 2.49
CA LEU A 451 20.56 -13.69 2.68
C LEU A 451 20.23 -14.14 4.11
N GLN A 452 19.40 -15.17 4.22
CA GLN A 452 19.07 -15.80 5.50
C GLN A 452 19.77 -17.16 5.60
N LEU A 453 20.50 -17.36 6.69
CA LEU A 453 21.14 -18.62 7.05
C LEU A 453 20.48 -19.16 8.31
N ASP A 454 20.04 -20.41 8.28
CA ASP A 454 19.49 -21.15 9.41
C ASP A 454 20.34 -22.40 9.63
N LEU A 455 21.07 -22.41 10.73
CA LEU A 455 21.96 -23.49 11.12
C LEU A 455 21.39 -24.24 12.33
N ALA A 456 20.93 -25.47 12.11
CA ALA A 456 20.64 -26.40 13.20
C ALA A 456 21.95 -26.84 13.87
N MET A 457 22.05 -26.63 15.19
CA MET A 457 23.30 -26.94 15.90
C MET A 457 23.59 -28.45 15.89
N PRO A 458 24.77 -28.91 15.45
CA PRO A 458 25.06 -30.38 15.34
C PRO A 458 24.91 -31.11 16.65
N PHE A 459 25.22 -30.48 17.78
CA PHE A 459 25.14 -31.05 19.13
C PHE A 459 23.73 -30.96 19.74
N LEU A 460 22.83 -30.12 19.22
CA LEU A 460 21.46 -29.95 19.69
C LEU A 460 20.58 -29.48 18.53
N ARG A 461 20.05 -30.43 17.75
CA ARG A 461 19.29 -30.14 16.51
C ARG A 461 18.03 -29.30 16.71
N ASP A 462 17.50 -29.30 17.94
CA ASP A 462 16.34 -28.46 18.31
C ASP A 462 16.71 -26.97 18.49
N LEU A 463 18.03 -26.65 18.54
CA LEU A 463 18.56 -25.27 18.62
C LEU A 463 19.08 -24.82 17.25
N HIS A 464 18.53 -23.72 16.76
CA HIS A 464 18.91 -23.09 15.49
C HIS A 464 19.57 -21.73 15.72
N ALA A 465 20.66 -21.46 15.03
CA ALA A 465 21.24 -20.13 14.90
C ALA A 465 20.85 -19.53 13.54
N ASN A 466 20.23 -18.36 13.59
CA ASN A 466 19.74 -17.69 12.41
C ASN A 466 20.49 -16.37 12.22
N LEU A 467 20.95 -16.13 10.99
CA LEU A 467 21.52 -14.86 10.54
C LEU A 467 20.75 -14.39 9.32
N ASN A 468 20.23 -13.15 9.37
CA ASN A 468 19.56 -12.50 8.26
C ASN A 468 20.28 -11.19 7.92
N LEU A 469 20.87 -11.12 6.75
CA LEU A 469 21.50 -9.92 6.20
C LEU A 469 20.59 -9.37 5.10
N GLY A 470 20.05 -8.19 5.31
CA GLY A 470 19.09 -7.59 4.38
C GLY A 470 19.50 -6.19 3.91
N TYR A 471 18.96 -5.81 2.77
CA TYR A 471 19.07 -4.45 2.25
C TYR A 471 17.80 -4.03 1.52
N ASP A 472 17.53 -2.72 1.50
CA ASP A 472 16.53 -2.04 0.69
C ASP A 472 17.20 -0.80 0.09
N TYR A 473 17.36 -0.78 -1.23
CA TYR A 473 18.05 0.26 -1.98
C TYR A 473 17.11 0.88 -3.02
N SER A 474 17.11 2.21 -3.11
CA SER A 474 16.44 2.91 -4.20
C SER A 474 17.25 4.12 -4.67
N LYS A 475 17.25 4.34 -5.97
CA LYS A 475 17.81 5.52 -6.63
C LYS A 475 16.83 6.06 -7.63
N SER A 476 16.62 7.37 -7.61
CA SER A 476 15.71 8.05 -8.53
C SER A 476 16.34 9.29 -9.14
N ASP A 477 16.03 9.49 -10.40
CA ASP A 477 16.30 10.71 -11.16
C ASP A 477 14.97 11.23 -11.68
N VAL A 478 14.65 12.50 -11.40
CA VAL A 478 13.44 13.17 -11.88
C VAL A 478 13.86 14.40 -12.70
N THR A 479 13.25 14.57 -13.85
CA THR A 479 13.45 15.72 -14.73
C THR A 479 12.12 16.34 -15.02
N ASN A 480 11.98 17.62 -14.72
CA ASN A 480 10.79 18.43 -14.99
C ASN A 480 11.17 19.52 -16.00
N ILE A 481 10.59 19.48 -17.19
CA ILE A 481 10.82 20.46 -18.24
C ILE A 481 9.55 21.26 -18.45
N THR A 482 9.63 22.57 -18.33
CA THR A 482 8.59 23.49 -18.75
C THR A 482 9.00 24.09 -20.09
N GLY A 483 8.23 23.81 -21.13
CA GLY A 483 8.58 24.15 -22.52
C GLY A 483 8.65 25.64 -22.77
N GLU A 484 9.48 26.03 -23.74
CA GLU A 484 9.64 27.42 -24.18
C GLU A 484 8.32 28.01 -24.64
N ASN A 485 8.08 29.28 -24.31
CA ASN A 485 6.86 30.04 -24.63
C ASN A 485 5.56 29.43 -24.11
N SER A 486 5.63 28.45 -23.19
CA SER A 486 4.42 27.95 -22.52
C SER A 486 3.86 29.00 -21.54
N PRO A 487 2.53 29.03 -21.30
CA PRO A 487 1.97 29.87 -20.26
C PRO A 487 2.61 29.65 -18.87
N MET A 488 3.09 28.46 -18.60
CA MET A 488 3.79 28.11 -17.34
C MET A 488 5.18 28.78 -17.28
N ALA A 489 5.95 28.78 -18.37
CA ALA A 489 7.26 29.43 -18.42
C ALA A 489 7.15 30.93 -18.17
N TRP A 490 6.16 31.56 -18.76
CA TRP A 490 5.87 32.99 -18.54
C TRP A 490 5.38 33.27 -17.13
N LYS A 491 4.52 32.44 -16.56
CA LYS A 491 3.98 32.61 -15.21
C LYS A 491 5.01 32.31 -14.12
N GLY A 492 5.75 31.20 -14.24
CA GLY A 492 6.71 30.73 -13.24
C GLY A 492 8.05 31.40 -13.33
N GLY A 493 8.52 31.64 -14.56
CA GLY A 493 9.86 32.16 -14.83
C GLY A 493 10.96 31.21 -14.30
N TYR A 494 12.18 31.72 -14.21
CA TYR A 494 13.32 31.05 -13.63
C TYR A 494 14.15 32.00 -12.78
N THR A 495 14.83 31.45 -11.78
CA THR A 495 15.62 32.23 -10.83
C THR A 495 17.05 32.36 -11.33
N ILE A 496 17.56 33.59 -11.33
CA ILE A 496 18.97 33.88 -11.58
C ILE A 496 19.63 34.42 -10.31
N LYS A 497 20.94 34.22 -10.22
CA LYS A 497 21.77 34.83 -9.17
C LYS A 497 22.44 36.08 -9.75
N ASN A 498 22.16 37.22 -9.15
CA ASN A 498 22.74 38.51 -9.55
C ASN A 498 24.21 38.60 -9.11
N SER A 499 24.94 39.56 -9.68
CA SER A 499 26.36 39.81 -9.33
C SER A 499 26.58 40.22 -7.87
N ASP A 500 25.57 40.81 -7.24
CA ASP A 500 25.55 41.16 -5.82
C ASP A 500 25.18 39.99 -4.88
N GLY A 501 24.95 38.78 -5.45
CA GLY A 501 24.55 37.58 -4.73
C GLY A 501 23.05 37.50 -4.42
N SER A 502 22.24 38.48 -4.77
CA SER A 502 20.79 38.43 -4.70
C SER A 502 20.22 37.48 -5.78
N THR A 503 18.93 37.16 -5.67
CA THR A 503 18.22 36.36 -6.67
C THR A 503 17.09 37.16 -7.29
N SER A 504 16.93 37.03 -8.60
CA SER A 504 15.81 37.58 -9.35
C SER A 504 15.06 36.48 -10.09
N ILE A 505 13.74 36.64 -10.25
CA ILE A 505 12.95 35.76 -11.10
C ILE A 505 12.73 36.45 -12.44
N ILE A 506 13.12 35.80 -13.53
CA ILE A 506 12.97 36.30 -14.89
C ILE A 506 11.76 35.59 -15.54
N HIS A 507 10.85 36.38 -16.10
CA HIS A 507 9.64 35.93 -16.78
C HIS A 507 9.75 36.26 -18.28
N ASP A 508 10.56 35.50 -19.01
CA ASP A 508 10.81 35.71 -20.45
C ASP A 508 10.33 34.54 -21.34
N GLY A 509 9.58 33.62 -20.75
CA GLY A 509 8.99 32.50 -21.47
C GLY A 509 9.97 31.40 -21.87
N LYS A 510 11.21 31.43 -21.40
CA LYS A 510 12.23 30.46 -21.76
C LYS A 510 11.96 29.09 -21.14
N GLU A 511 12.40 28.04 -21.84
CA GLU A 511 12.37 26.70 -21.31
C GLU A 511 13.16 26.61 -19.99
N THR A 512 12.55 25.96 -19.01
CA THR A 512 13.20 25.69 -17.73
C THR A 512 13.25 24.19 -17.47
N THR A 513 14.36 23.72 -16.93
CA THR A 513 14.52 22.33 -16.52
C THR A 513 14.88 22.27 -15.04
N LYS A 514 14.15 21.42 -14.28
CA LYS A 514 14.47 21.09 -12.90
C LYS A 514 14.89 19.63 -12.84
N PHE A 515 16.04 19.38 -12.24
CA PHE A 515 16.49 18.03 -11.89
C PHE A 515 16.36 17.78 -10.41
N GLU A 516 15.87 16.60 -10.07
CA GLU A 516 15.80 16.12 -8.71
C GLU A 516 16.36 14.70 -8.67
N TRP A 517 17.22 14.46 -7.72
CA TRP A 517 17.87 13.17 -7.54
C TRP A 517 17.78 12.73 -6.08
N GLN A 518 17.53 11.44 -5.86
CA GLN A 518 17.47 10.86 -4.53
C GLN A 518 18.06 9.46 -4.52
N GLU A 519 18.81 9.16 -3.47
CA GLU A 519 19.31 7.82 -3.18
C GLU A 519 18.97 7.45 -1.74
N LYS A 520 18.48 6.23 -1.54
CA LYS A 520 18.15 5.65 -0.25
C LYS A 520 18.78 4.27 -0.16
N TYR A 521 19.38 3.95 0.98
CA TYR A 521 19.75 2.59 1.31
C TYR A 521 19.48 2.32 2.79
N ASN A 522 18.86 1.17 3.05
CA ASN A 522 18.62 0.66 4.37
C ASN A 522 19.31 -0.68 4.48
N LEU A 523 20.01 -0.91 5.59
CA LEU A 523 20.72 -2.14 5.87
C LEU A 523 20.13 -2.80 7.10
N LEU A 524 20.05 -4.13 7.08
CA LEU A 524 19.53 -4.96 8.15
C LEU A 524 20.53 -6.03 8.50
N LEU A 525 20.75 -6.25 9.79
CA LEU A 525 21.40 -7.43 10.34
C LEU A 525 20.55 -7.93 11.51
N ASP A 526 20.00 -9.15 11.38
CA ASP A 526 19.38 -9.87 12.48
C ASP A 526 20.19 -11.11 12.81
N PHE A 527 20.47 -11.32 14.07
CA PHE A 527 21.04 -12.56 14.58
C PHE A 527 20.20 -13.05 15.75
N TYR A 528 19.72 -14.29 15.69
CA TYR A 528 18.93 -14.84 16.77
C TYR A 528 19.11 -16.35 16.91
N LEU A 529 18.92 -16.82 18.13
CA LEU A 529 18.83 -18.24 18.46
C LEU A 529 17.35 -18.60 18.62
N ASN A 530 16.98 -19.73 18.06
CA ASN A 530 15.64 -20.31 18.21
C ASN A 530 15.77 -21.75 18.73
N TYR A 531 15.13 -22.01 19.87
CA TYR A 531 15.04 -23.37 20.44
C TYR A 531 13.60 -23.85 20.38
N LYS A 532 13.37 -24.93 19.65
CA LYS A 532 12.03 -25.52 19.48
C LYS A 532 12.02 -26.96 19.93
N LYS A 533 11.17 -27.27 20.93
CA LYS A 533 11.09 -28.60 21.55
C LYS A 533 9.66 -29.03 21.77
N ASP A 534 9.34 -30.24 21.27
CA ASP A 534 8.12 -30.96 21.60
C ASP A 534 8.44 -32.00 22.70
N VAL A 535 7.89 -31.78 23.90
CA VAL A 535 8.06 -32.61 25.06
C VAL A 535 6.81 -33.45 25.23
N LYS A 536 6.79 -34.65 24.59
CA LYS A 536 5.64 -35.55 24.55
C LYS A 536 5.20 -36.04 25.92
N SER A 537 6.12 -36.19 26.88
CA SER A 537 5.83 -36.68 28.24
C SER A 537 4.87 -35.78 29.03
N ILE A 538 4.84 -34.50 28.74
CA ILE A 538 3.97 -33.51 29.37
C ILE A 538 3.03 -32.86 28.38
N ASN A 539 2.97 -33.37 27.13
CA ASN A 539 2.20 -32.78 26.02
C ASN A 539 2.40 -31.25 25.91
N SER A 540 3.66 -30.84 25.86
CA SER A 540 4.04 -29.44 25.83
C SER A 540 4.98 -29.17 24.67
N ASN A 541 4.75 -28.00 23.98
CA ASN A 541 5.62 -27.50 22.94
C ASN A 541 6.20 -26.16 23.39
N PHE A 542 7.52 -26.02 23.27
CA PHE A 542 8.28 -24.80 23.55
C PHE A 542 8.90 -24.28 22.24
N ASP A 543 8.75 -22.99 21.98
CA ASP A 543 9.44 -22.28 20.89
C ASP A 543 9.97 -20.95 21.47
N ILE A 544 11.27 -20.94 21.77
CA ILE A 544 11.95 -19.83 22.46
C ILE A 544 12.91 -19.18 21.47
N THR A 545 12.77 -17.88 21.28
CA THR A 545 13.62 -17.08 20.39
C THR A 545 14.25 -15.93 21.20
N GLY A 546 15.54 -15.69 21.00
CA GLY A 546 16.22 -14.51 21.55
C GLY A 546 17.28 -14.02 20.58
N GLY A 547 17.37 -12.70 20.42
CA GLY A 547 18.27 -12.17 19.41
C GLY A 547 18.51 -10.67 19.46
N TYR A 548 19.25 -10.24 18.45
CA TYR A 548 19.74 -8.89 18.21
C TYR A 548 19.38 -8.48 16.79
N SER A 549 18.97 -7.22 16.62
CA SER A 549 18.72 -6.60 15.32
C SER A 549 19.40 -5.24 15.24
N TRP A 550 20.01 -4.98 14.10
CA TRP A 550 20.58 -3.68 13.78
C TRP A 550 20.06 -3.22 12.42
N GLN A 551 19.62 -1.95 12.36
CA GLN A 551 19.13 -1.34 11.13
C GLN A 551 19.76 0.04 10.96
N LYS A 552 20.17 0.35 9.72
CA LYS A 552 20.67 1.66 9.32
C LYS A 552 19.83 2.18 8.17
N PHE A 553 19.35 3.40 8.30
CA PHE A 553 18.59 4.13 7.29
C PHE A 553 19.45 5.29 6.80
N HIS A 554 19.59 5.43 5.50
CA HIS A 554 20.33 6.51 4.88
C HIS A 554 19.59 7.03 3.65
N ARG A 555 19.46 8.36 3.57
CA ARG A 555 18.81 9.05 2.45
C ARG A 555 19.62 10.29 2.10
N ILE A 556 19.90 10.48 0.82
CA ILE A 556 20.49 11.69 0.27
C ILE A 556 19.64 12.16 -0.91
N GLY A 557 19.46 13.47 -1.03
CA GLY A 557 18.74 14.09 -2.14
C GLY A 557 19.40 15.38 -2.56
N HIS A 558 19.22 15.72 -3.82
CA HIS A 558 19.72 16.96 -4.42
C HIS A 558 18.75 17.43 -5.51
N ASP A 559 18.50 18.72 -5.56
CA ASP A 559 17.74 19.34 -6.63
C ASP A 559 18.43 20.60 -7.15
N TYR A 560 18.30 20.84 -8.45
CA TYR A 560 18.75 22.06 -9.11
C TYR A 560 17.91 22.37 -10.33
N SER A 561 17.78 23.67 -10.67
CA SER A 561 17.03 24.13 -11.82
C SER A 561 17.86 25.11 -12.66
N TYR A 562 17.62 25.13 -13.94
CA TYR A 562 18.26 26.05 -14.89
C TYR A 562 17.33 26.37 -16.06
N ALA A 563 17.58 27.51 -16.71
CA ALA A 563 16.98 27.85 -18.00
C ALA A 563 17.84 27.27 -19.14
N THR A 564 17.20 26.59 -20.09
CA THR A 564 17.88 25.97 -21.24
C THR A 564 18.04 26.89 -22.45
N SER A 565 17.29 27.97 -22.51
CA SER A 565 17.36 28.98 -23.59
C SER A 565 17.55 30.41 -23.07
N GLY A 566 18.34 31.24 -23.75
CA GLY A 566 18.48 32.65 -23.47
C GLY A 566 19.91 33.13 -23.16
N GLU A 567 20.00 34.36 -22.66
CA GLU A 567 21.27 35.04 -22.42
C GLU A 567 22.23 34.29 -21.48
N TYR A 568 21.69 33.39 -20.68
CA TYR A 568 22.37 32.48 -19.77
C TYR A 568 22.54 31.05 -20.30
N ALA A 569 22.00 30.72 -21.45
CA ALA A 569 22.02 29.39 -22.07
C ALA A 569 23.39 28.91 -22.57
N GLY A 570 24.43 29.69 -22.48
CA GLY A 570 25.80 29.31 -22.83
C GLY A 570 26.71 29.17 -21.63
N GLU A 571 26.32 29.67 -20.49
CA GLU A 571 27.07 29.49 -19.24
C GLU A 571 26.66 28.16 -18.61
N LYS A 572 27.58 27.23 -18.67
CA LYS A 572 27.43 25.93 -17.98
C LYS A 572 26.90 26.16 -16.57
N TYR A 573 25.63 25.86 -16.39
CA TYR A 573 25.02 25.63 -15.08
C TYR A 573 25.35 26.63 -14.00
N GLN A 574 24.94 27.88 -14.15
CA GLN A 574 24.58 28.63 -12.96
C GLN A 574 23.19 28.19 -12.51
N GLY A 575 23.02 26.87 -12.43
CA GLY A 575 21.92 26.29 -11.71
C GLY A 575 22.03 26.76 -10.28
N VAL A 576 21.01 27.41 -9.77
CA VAL A 576 20.89 27.64 -8.34
C VAL A 576 20.73 26.25 -7.74
N ALA A 577 21.84 25.65 -7.27
CA ALA A 577 21.76 24.43 -6.47
C ALA A 577 20.95 24.81 -5.25
N THR A 578 19.70 24.34 -5.21
CA THR A 578 18.75 24.88 -4.28
C THR A 578 18.77 24.12 -2.98
N ASN A 579 18.91 22.79 -3.00
CA ASN A 579 18.86 22.04 -1.76
C ASN A 579 19.68 20.75 -1.88
N TYR A 580 20.57 20.55 -0.91
CA TYR A 580 21.15 19.25 -0.60
C TYR A 580 20.53 18.75 0.69
N SER A 581 19.88 17.60 0.64
CA SER A 581 19.30 16.96 1.81
C SER A 581 20.01 15.63 2.09
N GLY A 582 20.41 15.43 3.32
CA GLY A 582 21.00 14.18 3.76
C GLY A 582 20.47 13.80 5.14
N SER A 583 20.14 12.53 5.32
CA SER A 583 19.62 12.04 6.58
C SER A 583 20.12 10.63 6.87
N GLN A 584 20.41 10.36 8.13
CA GLN A 584 20.80 9.03 8.59
C GLN A 584 20.26 8.79 9.99
N ASN A 585 19.69 7.61 10.21
CA ASN A 585 19.37 7.15 11.55
C ASN A 585 19.67 5.65 11.70
N GLN A 586 19.81 5.22 12.93
CA GLN A 586 20.07 3.83 13.28
C GLN A 586 19.11 3.37 14.37
N LEU A 587 18.80 2.08 14.32
CA LEU A 587 18.00 1.38 15.30
C LEU A 587 18.74 0.13 15.73
N VAL A 588 18.89 -0.06 17.04
CA VAL A 588 19.50 -1.25 17.65
C VAL A 588 18.44 -1.88 18.56
N SER A 589 18.32 -3.21 18.50
CA SER A 589 17.25 -3.87 19.25
C SER A 589 17.73 -5.19 19.83
N PHE A 590 17.26 -5.48 21.04
CA PHE A 590 17.35 -6.79 21.67
C PHE A 590 15.96 -7.34 21.89
N PHE A 591 15.73 -8.62 21.62
CA PHE A 591 14.40 -9.18 21.74
C PHE A 591 14.41 -10.63 22.25
N GLY A 592 13.34 -10.99 22.95
CA GLY A 592 13.06 -12.33 23.37
C GLY A 592 11.59 -12.67 23.21
N ARG A 593 11.29 -13.89 22.74
CA ARG A 593 9.92 -14.41 22.63
C ARG A 593 9.87 -15.85 23.10
N VAL A 594 8.83 -16.16 23.84
CA VAL A 594 8.48 -17.53 24.25
C VAL A 594 7.08 -17.83 23.77
N ASN A 595 6.94 -18.83 22.91
CA ASN A 595 5.67 -19.45 22.59
C ASN A 595 5.60 -20.79 23.33
N TYR A 596 4.54 -21.00 24.11
CA TYR A 596 4.32 -22.22 24.86
C TYR A 596 2.94 -22.77 24.59
N SER A 597 2.87 -24.07 24.31
CA SER A 597 1.61 -24.78 24.14
C SER A 597 1.56 -25.94 25.13
N LEU A 598 0.50 -25.97 25.93
CA LEU A 598 0.23 -27.03 26.89
C LEU A 598 -1.01 -27.81 26.45
N LEU A 599 -0.87 -29.15 26.32
CA LEU A 599 -1.94 -30.10 25.96
C LEU A 599 -2.62 -29.75 24.61
N ASP A 600 -1.97 -28.97 23.73
CA ASP A 600 -2.56 -28.40 22.52
C ASP A 600 -3.85 -27.57 22.76
N ARG A 601 -4.05 -27.10 24.00
CA ARG A 601 -5.25 -26.35 24.45
C ARG A 601 -4.95 -24.96 24.93
N TYR A 602 -3.90 -24.81 25.76
CA TYR A 602 -3.53 -23.56 26.40
C TYR A 602 -2.28 -23.03 25.72
N LEU A 603 -2.42 -21.90 25.07
CA LEU A 603 -1.35 -21.29 24.30
C LEU A 603 -0.95 -19.98 24.97
N LEU A 604 0.34 -19.78 25.14
CA LEU A 604 0.93 -18.58 25.73
C LEU A 604 2.00 -18.03 24.80
N THR A 605 1.97 -16.73 24.55
CA THR A 605 3.07 -15.98 23.90
C THR A 605 3.48 -14.83 24.80
N VAL A 606 4.76 -14.78 25.13
CA VAL A 606 5.38 -13.63 25.82
C VAL A 606 6.47 -13.10 24.94
N THR A 607 6.48 -11.77 24.73
CA THR A 607 7.54 -11.08 23.97
C THR A 607 8.01 -9.89 24.76
N VAL A 608 9.32 -9.67 24.80
CA VAL A 608 9.93 -8.44 25.29
C VAL A 608 10.93 -7.98 24.26
N ARG A 609 10.88 -6.71 23.91
CA ARG A 609 11.82 -6.07 23.00
C ARG A 609 12.28 -4.73 23.57
N GLU A 610 13.57 -4.48 23.44
CA GLU A 610 14.23 -3.23 23.83
C GLU A 610 14.80 -2.59 22.56
N ASP A 611 14.32 -1.41 22.18
CA ASP A 611 14.75 -0.67 21.00
C ASP A 611 15.49 0.60 21.38
N GLY A 612 16.68 0.82 20.80
CA GLY A 612 17.44 2.05 20.92
C GLY A 612 17.55 2.78 19.59
N THR A 613 17.15 4.06 19.55
CA THR A 613 17.19 4.88 18.34
C THR A 613 18.16 6.05 18.43
N SER A 614 18.76 6.42 17.31
CA SER A 614 19.57 7.65 17.22
C SER A 614 18.76 8.94 17.08
N ARG A 615 17.42 8.87 17.03
CA ARG A 615 16.52 10.03 16.89
C ARG A 615 16.27 10.77 18.20
N PHE A 616 16.57 10.14 19.33
CA PHE A 616 16.37 10.70 20.67
C PHE A 616 17.69 10.84 21.42
N SER A 617 17.70 11.68 22.44
CA SER A 617 18.87 11.92 23.29
C SER A 617 19.31 10.65 24.02
N GLU A 618 20.51 10.68 24.61
CA GLU A 618 21.08 9.52 25.30
C GLU A 618 20.18 9.00 26.43
N GLU A 619 19.50 9.89 27.12
CA GLU A 619 18.62 9.57 28.25
C GLU A 619 17.28 8.96 27.79
N HIS A 620 16.83 9.24 26.55
CA HIS A 620 15.50 8.86 26.06
C HIS A 620 15.50 7.92 24.84
N ARG A 621 16.70 7.48 24.40
CA ARG A 621 16.83 6.66 23.17
C ARG A 621 16.31 5.24 23.30
N TRP A 622 16.25 4.69 24.51
CA TRP A 622 15.81 3.31 24.74
C TRP A 622 14.34 3.24 25.12
N GLY A 623 13.62 2.28 24.53
CA GLY A 623 12.23 1.98 24.84
C GLY A 623 12.00 0.49 24.97
N THR A 624 11.27 0.08 26.01
CA THR A 624 10.94 -1.31 26.32
C THR A 624 9.51 -1.63 25.93
N PHE A 625 9.30 -2.66 25.12
CA PHE A 625 8.02 -3.03 24.52
C PHE A 625 7.64 -4.47 24.89
N PRO A 626 6.98 -4.69 26.05
CA PRO A 626 6.50 -6.00 26.47
C PRO A 626 5.16 -6.35 25.83
N SER A 627 4.90 -7.66 25.65
CA SER A 627 3.58 -8.16 25.28
C SER A 627 3.30 -9.55 25.83
N LEU A 628 2.02 -9.83 26.07
CA LEU A 628 1.49 -11.08 26.56
C LEU A 628 0.24 -11.45 25.77
N ALA A 629 0.16 -12.70 25.30
CA ALA A 629 -1.06 -13.22 24.71
C ALA A 629 -1.35 -14.63 25.20
N LEU A 630 -2.62 -14.89 25.41
CA LEU A 630 -3.18 -16.16 25.84
C LEU A 630 -4.22 -16.61 24.83
N ALA A 631 -4.23 -17.89 24.51
CA ALA A 631 -5.32 -18.48 23.76
C ALA A 631 -5.72 -19.83 24.35
N TRP A 632 -7.01 -20.08 24.33
CA TRP A 632 -7.62 -21.30 24.84
C TRP A 632 -8.42 -21.98 23.76
N ARG A 633 -7.97 -23.15 23.31
CA ARG A 633 -8.68 -24.01 22.35
C ARG A 633 -9.76 -24.79 23.08
N LEU A 634 -10.90 -24.17 23.27
CA LEU A 634 -12.00 -24.68 24.07
C LEU A 634 -12.56 -25.99 23.54
N LEU A 635 -12.55 -26.17 22.22
CA LEU A 635 -13.04 -27.40 21.57
C LEU A 635 -12.21 -28.63 21.91
N GLU A 636 -10.95 -28.46 22.30
CA GLU A 636 -10.07 -29.57 22.69
C GLU A 636 -10.30 -30.06 24.14
N GLU A 637 -11.17 -29.36 24.88
CA GLU A 637 -11.53 -29.79 26.24
C GLU A 637 -12.37 -31.08 26.24
N PRO A 638 -12.13 -31.97 27.23
CA PRO A 638 -12.83 -33.26 27.32
C PRO A 638 -14.36 -33.16 27.36
N TRP A 639 -14.87 -32.07 27.96
CA TRP A 639 -16.31 -31.82 28.09
C TRP A 639 -16.94 -31.24 26.80
N MET A 640 -16.13 -30.81 25.84
CA MET A 640 -16.58 -30.31 24.54
C MET A 640 -16.60 -31.39 23.43
N LYS A 641 -16.27 -32.65 23.75
CA LYS A 641 -16.23 -33.74 22.75
C LYS A 641 -17.50 -33.88 21.91
N GLY A 642 -18.67 -33.68 22.54
CA GLY A 642 -19.95 -33.72 21.83
C GLY A 642 -20.12 -32.62 20.77
N ALA A 643 -19.51 -31.47 20.95
CA ALA A 643 -19.58 -30.36 19.99
C ALA A 643 -18.72 -30.59 18.74
N LYS A 644 -17.74 -31.48 18.76
CA LYS A 644 -16.85 -31.79 17.61
C LYS A 644 -17.58 -32.36 16.39
N SER A 645 -18.82 -32.81 16.56
CA SER A 645 -19.67 -33.23 15.44
C SER A 645 -20.14 -32.08 14.56
N VAL A 646 -20.23 -30.86 15.11
CA VAL A 646 -20.71 -29.65 14.42
C VAL A 646 -19.63 -28.61 14.32
N MET A 647 -18.79 -28.45 15.34
CA MET A 647 -17.69 -27.50 15.41
C MET A 647 -16.35 -28.18 15.11
N ASN A 648 -15.50 -27.47 14.37
CA ASN A 648 -14.14 -27.93 14.01
C ASN A 648 -13.06 -27.11 14.71
N ASP A 649 -13.37 -25.89 15.14
CA ASP A 649 -12.52 -25.06 15.98
C ASP A 649 -13.38 -24.16 16.87
N PHE A 650 -12.92 -23.93 18.11
CA PHE A 650 -13.46 -22.92 19.01
C PHE A 650 -12.32 -22.45 19.91
N LYS A 651 -11.82 -21.26 19.64
CA LYS A 651 -10.67 -20.67 20.33
C LYS A 651 -11.03 -19.29 20.86
N ILE A 652 -10.68 -19.03 22.12
CA ILE A 652 -10.79 -17.71 22.77
C ILE A 652 -9.38 -17.16 22.92
N ARG A 653 -9.19 -15.90 22.58
CA ARG A 653 -7.91 -15.19 22.63
C ARG A 653 -8.02 -13.92 23.49
N ALA A 654 -6.94 -13.63 24.25
CA ALA A 654 -6.77 -12.37 24.96
C ALA A 654 -5.30 -11.94 24.84
N GLY A 655 -5.07 -10.66 24.56
CA GLY A 655 -3.74 -10.12 24.38
C GLY A 655 -3.61 -8.72 24.94
N TRP A 656 -2.42 -8.41 25.41
CA TRP A 656 -2.00 -7.10 25.87
C TRP A 656 -0.57 -6.84 25.41
N GLY A 657 -0.24 -5.59 25.09
CA GLY A 657 1.15 -5.23 24.82
C GLY A 657 1.30 -3.74 24.56
N ILE A 658 2.56 -3.31 24.61
CA ILE A 658 3.02 -1.96 24.33
C ILE A 658 3.86 -1.97 23.08
N THR A 659 3.65 -0.99 22.20
CA THR A 659 4.47 -0.76 20.99
C THR A 659 4.86 0.70 20.92
N GLY A 660 6.03 1.02 20.36
CA GLY A 660 6.56 2.37 20.24
C GLY A 660 6.35 2.99 18.86
N GLN A 661 6.51 4.31 18.77
CA GLN A 661 6.62 5.06 17.53
C GLN A 661 7.68 6.16 17.68
N GLN A 662 8.48 6.38 16.63
CA GLN A 662 9.58 7.36 16.60
C GLN A 662 9.62 8.19 15.30
N ASP A 663 8.77 7.89 14.33
CA ASP A 663 8.93 8.45 12.99
C ASP A 663 8.35 9.87 12.91
N LEU A 664 9.21 10.86 13.06
CA LEU A 664 8.94 12.29 12.88
C LEU A 664 9.20 12.77 11.45
N GLY A 665 9.02 11.91 10.46
CA GLY A 665 9.29 12.32 9.09
C GLY A 665 10.78 12.49 8.82
N ASP A 666 11.15 13.64 8.26
CA ASP A 666 12.53 13.97 7.91
C ASP A 666 13.30 14.69 9.01
N ASP A 667 12.70 14.83 10.21
CA ASP A 667 13.39 15.35 11.40
C ASP A 667 14.15 14.19 12.09
N PHE A 668 15.47 14.13 11.84
CA PHE A 668 16.29 13.01 12.30
C PHE A 668 16.98 13.24 13.64
N PHE A 669 17.15 14.50 14.05
CA PHE A 669 17.81 14.88 15.29
C PHE A 669 17.07 16.00 15.99
N PRO A 670 15.76 15.84 16.30
CA PRO A 670 14.92 16.89 16.87
C PRO A 670 15.32 17.29 18.29
N TYR A 671 16.20 16.52 18.91
CA TYR A 671 16.76 16.78 20.25
C TYR A 671 18.03 17.65 20.23
N LEU A 672 18.61 17.90 19.05
CA LEU A 672 19.82 18.71 18.93
C LEU A 672 19.49 20.16 18.53
N PRO A 673 20.13 21.15 19.15
CA PRO A 673 20.08 22.50 18.65
C PRO A 673 20.81 22.58 17.30
N VAL A 674 20.10 22.94 16.24
CA VAL A 674 20.64 23.09 14.91
C VAL A 674 20.43 24.52 14.42
N TYR A 675 21.37 25.00 13.61
CA TYR A 675 21.26 26.29 12.96
C TYR A 675 20.94 26.11 11.50
N MET A 676 20.00 26.89 11.01
CA MET A 676 19.65 26.96 9.59
C MET A 676 20.21 28.27 9.02
N ILE A 677 20.76 28.21 7.83
CA ILE A 677 21.10 29.41 7.05
C ILE A 677 19.77 30.09 6.71
N GLY A 678 19.64 31.36 7.09
CA GLY A 678 18.47 32.16 6.78
C GLY A 678 18.24 32.25 5.26
N LYS A 679 17.02 32.50 4.84
CA LYS A 679 16.74 32.81 3.44
C LYS A 679 17.49 34.08 3.05
N ASP A 680 17.83 34.26 1.78
CA ASP A 680 18.51 35.43 1.23
C ASP A 680 17.91 36.81 1.63
N GLN A 681 16.67 36.80 2.09
CA GLN A 681 15.95 37.98 2.61
C GLN A 681 16.44 38.46 3.99
N TYR A 682 17.17 37.61 4.75
CA TYR A 682 17.68 37.93 6.07
C TYR A 682 19.20 38.17 6.04
N ARG A 683 19.59 39.20 5.30
CA ARG A 683 20.98 39.63 5.21
C ARG A 683 21.14 41.05 5.75
N TYR A 684 22.31 41.38 6.32
CA TYR A 684 22.65 42.75 6.62
C TYR A 684 24.05 43.05 6.05
N PRO A 685 24.30 44.33 5.69
CA PRO A 685 25.57 44.74 5.12
C PRO A 685 26.73 44.44 6.07
N ASP A 686 27.84 43.92 5.57
CA ASP A 686 29.06 43.68 6.33
C ASP A 686 29.92 44.91 6.56
N GLY A 687 29.51 46.06 6.05
CA GLY A 687 30.24 47.32 6.10
C GLY A 687 31.34 47.49 5.03
N ASN A 688 31.66 46.44 4.26
CA ASN A 688 32.70 46.43 3.23
C ASN A 688 32.13 46.22 1.82
N GLY A 689 30.82 46.43 1.64
CA GLY A 689 30.11 46.18 0.38
C GLY A 689 29.63 44.78 0.16
N GLY A 690 29.82 43.89 1.13
CA GLY A 690 29.28 42.52 1.14
C GLY A 690 28.06 42.37 2.04
N TRP A 691 27.53 41.14 2.14
CA TRP A 691 26.36 40.76 2.91
C TRP A 691 26.65 39.63 3.89
N ILE A 692 26.22 39.77 5.14
CA ILE A 692 26.26 38.73 6.16
C ILE A 692 24.91 38.02 6.14
N THR A 693 24.93 36.72 5.88
CA THR A 693 23.74 35.87 5.99
C THR A 693 23.47 35.56 7.45
N VAL A 694 22.22 35.83 7.88
CA VAL A 694 21.81 35.53 9.27
C VAL A 694 21.60 34.04 9.43
N ILE A 695 22.20 33.47 10.43
CA ILE A 695 21.96 32.08 10.86
C ILE A 695 20.81 32.10 11.86
N LYS A 696 19.76 31.36 11.57
CA LYS A 696 18.59 31.19 12.42
C LYS A 696 18.73 29.87 13.20
N ALA A 697 18.60 29.96 14.52
CA ALA A 697 18.47 28.76 15.35
C ALA A 697 17.10 28.09 15.12
N ASN A 698 17.07 26.75 15.12
CA ASN A 698 15.86 25.97 15.08
C ASN A 698 15.43 25.56 16.51
N GLY A 699 14.14 25.29 16.72
CA GLY A 699 13.65 24.74 17.98
C GLY A 699 14.12 23.31 18.16
N TYR A 700 14.44 22.94 19.39
CA TYR A 700 14.86 21.59 19.75
C TYR A 700 14.21 21.16 21.08
N ASN A 701 14.12 19.84 21.27
CA ASN A 701 13.61 19.27 22.52
C ASN A 701 14.47 18.08 22.93
N ALA A 702 15.34 18.29 23.94
CA ALA A 702 16.24 17.25 24.47
C ALA A 702 15.47 16.11 25.18
N ASP A 703 14.27 16.40 25.71
CA ASP A 703 13.43 15.44 26.44
C ASP A 703 12.51 14.62 25.52
N LEU A 704 12.71 14.72 24.21
CA LEU A 704 11.89 14.00 23.23
C LEU A 704 12.11 12.49 23.37
N LYS A 705 11.00 11.74 23.51
CA LYS A 705 10.99 10.30 23.73
C LYS A 705 10.00 9.56 22.82
N TRP A 706 9.93 8.27 22.99
CA TRP A 706 9.00 7.39 22.29
C TRP A 706 7.54 7.77 22.55
N GLU A 707 6.75 7.72 21.50
CA GLU A 707 5.29 7.65 21.59
C GLU A 707 4.92 6.19 21.87
N GLU A 708 4.08 5.92 22.86
CA GLU A 708 3.74 4.58 23.31
C GLU A 708 2.26 4.25 23.10
N THR A 709 2.00 3.10 22.48
CA THR A 709 0.65 2.59 22.25
C THR A 709 0.43 1.32 23.04
N THR A 710 -0.42 1.38 24.06
CA THR A 710 -0.91 0.23 24.79
C THR A 710 -2.16 -0.34 24.13
N THR A 711 -2.13 -1.63 23.80
CA THR A 711 -3.24 -2.32 23.14
C THR A 711 -3.75 -3.48 23.98
N TRP A 712 -5.07 -3.53 24.18
CA TRP A 712 -5.82 -4.68 24.70
C TRP A 712 -6.64 -5.28 23.57
N ASN A 713 -6.60 -6.60 23.43
CA ASN A 713 -7.35 -7.33 22.41
C ASN A 713 -8.01 -8.57 23.03
N ALA A 714 -9.27 -8.83 22.65
CA ALA A 714 -9.96 -10.06 22.97
C ALA A 714 -10.64 -10.58 21.71
N GLY A 715 -10.54 -11.87 21.45
CA GLY A 715 -11.07 -12.45 20.21
C GLY A 715 -11.62 -13.86 20.39
N ILE A 716 -12.51 -14.23 19.47
CA ILE A 716 -13.10 -15.56 19.38
C ILE A 716 -12.97 -16.03 17.93
N ASP A 717 -12.37 -17.21 17.74
CA ASP A 717 -12.33 -17.88 16.44
C ASP A 717 -13.19 -19.15 16.51
N MET A 718 -14.02 -19.36 15.50
CA MET A 718 -14.90 -20.53 15.41
C MET A 718 -14.90 -21.09 13.99
N ALA A 719 -15.00 -22.42 13.88
CA ALA A 719 -15.18 -23.11 12.62
C ALA A 719 -16.25 -24.21 12.76
N PHE A 720 -17.10 -24.34 11.76
CA PHE A 720 -18.26 -25.22 11.76
C PHE A 720 -18.34 -26.05 10.47
N LEU A 721 -19.06 -27.20 10.54
CA LEU A 721 -19.44 -28.01 9.39
C LEU A 721 -18.25 -28.40 8.49
N ASN A 722 -17.22 -29.00 9.08
CA ASN A 722 -15.97 -29.36 8.41
C ASN A 722 -15.28 -28.14 7.76
N ASN A 723 -15.17 -27.02 8.52
CA ASN A 723 -14.60 -25.75 8.09
C ASN A 723 -15.33 -25.12 6.88
N ARG A 724 -16.59 -25.46 6.65
CA ARG A 724 -17.43 -24.81 5.64
C ARG A 724 -17.83 -23.40 6.05
N VAL A 725 -17.86 -23.14 7.35
CA VAL A 725 -18.10 -21.81 7.92
C VAL A 725 -17.00 -21.53 8.92
N THR A 726 -16.25 -20.46 8.68
CA THR A 726 -15.22 -19.94 9.62
C THR A 726 -15.58 -18.51 9.98
N THR A 727 -15.48 -18.16 11.25
CA THR A 727 -15.77 -16.81 11.73
C THR A 727 -14.77 -16.37 12.79
N SER A 728 -14.49 -15.09 12.83
CA SER A 728 -13.72 -14.43 13.87
C SER A 728 -14.42 -13.16 14.35
N ILE A 729 -14.35 -12.90 15.63
CA ILE A 729 -14.82 -11.68 16.28
C ILE A 729 -13.67 -11.16 17.13
N ASP A 730 -13.27 -9.91 16.92
CA ASP A 730 -12.23 -9.26 17.71
C ASP A 730 -12.76 -7.96 18.31
N PHE A 731 -12.49 -7.74 19.58
CA PHE A 731 -12.67 -6.48 20.28
C PHE A 731 -11.29 -5.93 20.64
N TYR A 732 -11.05 -4.63 20.43
CA TYR A 732 -9.80 -3.99 20.80
C TYR A 732 -10.00 -2.63 21.42
N LYS A 733 -9.06 -2.27 22.30
CA LYS A 733 -8.86 -0.92 22.82
C LYS A 733 -7.39 -0.58 22.72
N ARG A 734 -7.08 0.58 22.11
CA ARG A 734 -5.73 1.12 21.93
C ARG A 734 -5.67 2.50 22.56
N ASN A 735 -4.74 2.72 23.45
CA ASN A 735 -4.44 4.02 24.05
C ASN A 735 -3.02 4.40 23.63
N THR A 736 -2.88 5.53 22.95
CA THR A 736 -1.57 6.11 22.65
C THR A 736 -1.35 7.30 23.54
N GLU A 737 -0.21 7.32 24.20
CA GLU A 737 0.23 8.37 25.10
C GLU A 737 1.54 8.97 24.60
N ASP A 738 1.89 10.15 25.15
CA ASP A 738 3.11 10.86 24.79
C ASP A 738 3.21 11.12 23.27
N LEU A 739 2.08 11.50 22.64
CA LEU A 739 2.02 11.76 21.20
C LEU A 739 3.08 12.76 20.77
N LEU A 740 3.84 12.42 19.75
CA LEU A 740 4.79 13.31 19.10
C LEU A 740 4.00 14.40 18.35
N ASN A 741 3.97 15.61 18.90
CA ASN A 741 3.15 16.69 18.38
C ASN A 741 3.97 17.97 18.21
N TRP A 742 3.65 18.76 17.15
CA TRP A 742 4.19 20.09 16.98
C TRP A 742 3.38 21.07 17.81
N VAL A 743 4.00 21.65 18.81
CA VAL A 743 3.31 22.49 19.80
C VAL A 743 3.94 23.87 19.89
N THR A 744 3.11 24.88 20.13
CA THR A 744 3.56 26.22 20.49
C THR A 744 4.14 26.20 21.90
N VAL A 745 5.26 26.88 22.08
CA VAL A 745 5.92 27.05 23.37
C VAL A 745 5.93 28.52 23.79
N ASP A 746 6.07 28.75 25.08
CA ASP A 746 6.11 30.11 25.62
C ASP A 746 7.31 30.90 25.03
N ALA A 747 7.08 32.15 24.73
CA ALA A 747 8.12 33.04 24.22
C ALA A 747 9.32 33.09 25.17
N GLY A 748 10.51 32.83 24.62
CA GLY A 748 11.76 32.84 25.41
C GLY A 748 12.09 31.49 26.07
N SER A 749 11.19 30.51 26.05
CA SER A 749 11.47 29.15 26.56
C SER A 749 12.26 28.26 25.60
N ASN A 750 12.29 28.62 24.32
CA ASN A 750 13.04 27.93 23.29
C ASN A 750 13.54 28.90 22.23
N LEU A 751 14.38 28.46 21.30
CA LEU A 751 14.93 29.27 20.19
C LEU A 751 13.87 29.61 19.12
N THR A 752 12.75 28.92 19.13
CA THR A 752 11.56 29.17 18.29
C THR A 752 10.30 29.12 19.15
N ASN A 753 9.20 29.63 18.59
CA ASN A 753 7.89 29.64 19.27
C ASN A 753 7.10 28.32 19.12
N ALA A 754 7.68 27.30 18.50
CA ALA A 754 7.06 25.99 18.36
C ALA A 754 8.14 24.91 18.19
N MET A 755 7.89 23.70 18.70
CA MET A 755 8.80 22.55 18.62
C MET A 755 8.03 21.22 18.68
N ASN A 756 8.72 20.12 18.34
CA ASN A 756 8.21 18.77 18.60
C ASN A 756 8.28 18.48 20.12
N ALA A 757 7.17 17.97 20.68
CA ALA A 757 7.10 17.56 22.08
C ALA A 757 6.16 16.34 22.25
N ASN A 758 6.41 15.55 23.29
CA ASN A 758 5.55 14.44 23.67
C ASN A 758 4.35 14.95 24.47
N ILE A 759 3.35 15.43 23.77
CA ILE A 759 2.14 16.01 24.39
C ILE A 759 0.91 15.50 23.64
N GLY A 760 0.02 14.88 24.42
CA GLY A 760 -1.25 14.41 23.89
C GLY A 760 -1.48 12.93 24.12
N SER A 761 -2.72 12.53 23.98
CA SER A 761 -3.15 11.14 24.07
C SER A 761 -4.37 10.90 23.19
N LEU A 762 -4.47 9.68 22.68
CA LEU A 762 -5.47 9.27 21.69
C LEU A 762 -5.98 7.86 22.03
N GLU A 763 -7.28 7.65 21.91
CA GLU A 763 -7.93 6.36 22.14
C GLU A 763 -8.60 5.87 20.86
N ASN A 764 -8.43 4.58 20.54
CA ASN A 764 -9.21 3.85 19.54
C ASN A 764 -9.88 2.64 20.18
N ILE A 765 -11.19 2.50 19.98
CA ILE A 765 -11.97 1.34 20.40
C ILE A 765 -12.69 0.80 19.18
N GLY A 766 -12.68 -0.53 18.99
CA GLY A 766 -13.36 -1.10 17.86
C GLY A 766 -13.74 -2.57 18.01
N VAL A 767 -14.61 -2.98 17.09
CA VAL A 767 -15.08 -4.36 16.94
C VAL A 767 -14.91 -4.76 15.49
N GLU A 768 -14.33 -5.93 15.27
CA GLU A 768 -14.11 -6.55 13.97
C GLU A 768 -14.87 -7.87 13.91
N PHE A 769 -15.55 -8.12 12.80
CA PHE A 769 -16.23 -9.37 12.50
C PHE A 769 -15.85 -9.84 11.11
N ALA A 770 -15.49 -11.11 10.97
CA ALA A 770 -15.29 -11.76 9.69
C ALA A 770 -15.97 -13.12 9.66
N ILE A 771 -16.58 -13.45 8.53
CA ILE A 771 -17.16 -14.75 8.25
C ILE A 771 -16.84 -15.15 6.82
N THR A 772 -16.33 -16.38 6.65
CA THR A 772 -16.21 -17.02 5.35
C THR A 772 -17.04 -18.29 5.37
N ALA A 773 -17.92 -18.44 4.41
CA ALA A 773 -18.83 -19.59 4.31
C ALA A 773 -18.78 -20.22 2.92
N ARG A 774 -18.91 -21.53 2.86
CA ARG A 774 -19.15 -22.33 1.64
C ARG A 774 -20.54 -22.96 1.71
N PRO A 775 -21.62 -22.18 1.45
CA PRO A 775 -22.98 -22.66 1.61
C PRO A 775 -23.29 -23.87 0.71
N ILE A 776 -22.73 -23.88 -0.49
CA ILE A 776 -22.93 -24.95 -1.45
C ILE A 776 -21.56 -25.49 -1.87
N VAL A 777 -21.34 -26.78 -1.65
CA VAL A 777 -20.17 -27.54 -2.12
C VAL A 777 -20.70 -28.82 -2.77
N LYS A 778 -20.75 -28.83 -4.09
CA LYS A 778 -21.15 -29.97 -4.92
C LYS A 778 -20.06 -30.28 -5.94
N LYS A 779 -20.02 -31.45 -6.53
CA LYS A 779 -19.02 -31.90 -7.52
C LYS A 779 -18.74 -30.85 -8.61
N ASN A 780 -19.78 -30.23 -9.14
CA ASN A 780 -19.69 -29.30 -10.26
C ASN A 780 -20.03 -27.84 -9.89
N PHE A 781 -20.31 -27.55 -8.63
CA PHE A 781 -20.68 -26.20 -8.19
C PHE A 781 -20.23 -25.94 -6.77
N THR A 782 -19.43 -24.88 -6.59
CA THR A 782 -19.03 -24.37 -5.28
C THR A 782 -19.37 -22.88 -5.21
N TRP A 783 -20.03 -22.49 -4.12
CA TRP A 783 -20.23 -21.07 -3.77
C TRP A 783 -19.44 -20.78 -2.50
N THR A 784 -18.54 -19.82 -2.58
CA THR A 784 -17.80 -19.26 -1.44
C THR A 784 -18.23 -17.80 -1.27
N THR A 785 -18.56 -17.41 -0.05
CA THR A 785 -18.91 -16.04 0.32
C THR A 785 -18.10 -15.62 1.54
N SER A 786 -17.51 -14.44 1.49
CA SER A 786 -16.75 -13.85 2.60
C SER A 786 -17.30 -12.46 2.90
N TYR A 787 -17.62 -12.21 4.16
CA TYR A 787 -18.12 -10.93 4.64
C TYR A 787 -17.32 -10.48 5.83
N ASN A 788 -16.89 -9.22 5.84
CA ASN A 788 -16.21 -8.64 6.99
C ASN A 788 -16.77 -7.25 7.28
N VAL A 789 -16.80 -6.90 8.58
CA VAL A 789 -17.24 -5.61 9.10
C VAL A 789 -16.28 -5.17 10.16
N ALA A 790 -15.93 -3.89 10.17
CA ALA A 790 -15.19 -3.27 11.25
C ALA A 790 -15.87 -1.95 11.64
N TRP A 791 -16.08 -1.78 12.94
CA TRP A 791 -16.48 -0.52 13.56
C TRP A 791 -15.30 0.01 14.38
N ASN A 792 -14.95 1.28 14.20
CA ASN A 792 -13.90 1.96 14.95
C ASN A 792 -14.37 3.32 15.45
N LYS A 793 -14.02 3.66 16.68
CA LYS A 793 -14.22 4.98 17.28
C LYS A 793 -12.88 5.52 17.75
N ASN A 794 -12.46 6.62 17.15
CA ASN A 794 -11.25 7.38 17.52
C ASN A 794 -11.65 8.57 18.41
N LYS A 795 -10.81 8.92 19.39
CA LYS A 795 -11.03 10.06 20.29
C LYS A 795 -9.70 10.60 20.81
N ILE A 796 -9.48 11.89 20.66
CA ILE A 796 -8.39 12.59 21.34
C ILE A 796 -8.77 12.77 22.80
N THR A 797 -7.92 12.33 23.73
CA THR A 797 -8.17 12.40 25.17
C THR A 797 -7.38 13.51 25.84
N LYS A 798 -6.24 13.94 25.24
CA LYS A 798 -5.39 15.03 25.73
C LYS A 798 -4.64 15.70 24.57
N LEU A 799 -4.43 17.04 24.64
CA LEU A 799 -3.65 17.81 23.64
C LEU A 799 -2.63 18.78 24.25
N LEU A 800 -2.77 19.12 25.54
CA LEU A 800 -1.90 20.04 26.26
C LEU A 800 -1.45 19.46 27.59
N LYS A 801 -0.42 20.06 28.22
CA LYS A 801 -0.07 19.79 29.63
C LYS A 801 -1.15 20.30 30.61
N GLY A 802 -1.95 21.30 30.22
CA GLY A 802 -3.06 21.86 31.01
C GLY A 802 -4.43 21.32 30.60
N ASP A 803 -5.49 21.81 31.26
CA ASP A 803 -6.89 21.36 31.12
C ASP A 803 -7.76 22.27 30.23
N ASP A 804 -7.17 23.08 29.34
CA ASP A 804 -7.96 23.92 28.44
C ASP A 804 -8.72 23.07 27.43
N LYS A 805 -10.00 22.88 27.66
CA LYS A 805 -10.91 22.12 26.76
C LYS A 805 -11.24 22.87 25.48
N ASN A 806 -10.97 24.17 25.38
CA ASN A 806 -11.21 24.99 24.21
C ASN A 806 -10.03 24.96 23.24
N TYR A 807 -8.87 24.53 23.71
CA TYR A 807 -7.68 24.40 22.86
C TYR A 807 -7.91 23.44 21.71
N PHE A 808 -7.52 23.86 20.52
CA PHE A 808 -7.51 23.04 19.33
C PHE A 808 -6.25 23.30 18.50
N VAL A 809 -5.88 22.35 17.68
CA VAL A 809 -4.79 22.47 16.70
C VAL A 809 -5.39 22.38 15.31
N ALA A 810 -5.32 23.46 14.55
CA ALA A 810 -5.72 23.47 13.14
C ALA A 810 -4.82 22.50 12.34
N THR A 811 -5.42 21.73 11.44
CA THR A 811 -4.70 20.73 10.64
C THR A 811 -5.32 20.57 9.24
N GLY A 812 -4.67 19.80 8.39
CA GLY A 812 -5.09 19.55 7.03
C GLY A 812 -4.63 20.63 6.05
N ASP A 813 -5.00 20.44 4.79
CA ASP A 813 -4.62 21.34 3.71
C ASP A 813 -5.44 22.64 3.77
N GLY A 814 -4.84 23.77 3.31
CA GLY A 814 -5.56 25.01 3.10
C GLY A 814 -6.72 24.85 2.11
N ILE A 815 -7.72 25.69 2.15
CA ILE A 815 -8.89 25.66 1.28
C ILE A 815 -8.85 26.79 0.24
N SER A 816 -9.70 26.70 -0.79
CA SER A 816 -9.78 27.69 -1.88
C SER A 816 -10.33 29.04 -1.43
N ALA A 817 -11.06 29.12 -0.30
CA ALA A 817 -11.55 30.37 0.25
C ALA A 817 -10.55 31.01 1.20
N GLY A 818 -10.06 32.21 0.83
CA GLY A 818 -9.12 32.99 1.65
C GLY A 818 -7.70 32.41 1.72
N THR A 819 -6.80 33.10 2.40
CA THR A 819 -5.41 32.72 2.55
C THR A 819 -5.20 32.01 3.89
N GLY A 820 -4.67 30.78 3.85
CA GLY A 820 -4.31 30.02 5.05
C GLY A 820 -5.48 29.42 5.83
N GLY A 821 -6.70 29.42 5.28
CA GLY A 821 -7.87 28.80 5.90
C GLY A 821 -7.76 27.27 5.89
N THR A 822 -8.04 26.63 7.02
CA THR A 822 -8.18 25.16 7.16
C THR A 822 -9.53 24.84 7.76
N VAL A 823 -10.04 23.64 7.51
CA VAL A 823 -11.35 23.17 8.00
C VAL A 823 -11.27 21.96 8.91
N LEU A 824 -10.07 21.44 9.15
CA LEU A 824 -9.85 20.31 10.04
C LEU A 824 -9.15 20.78 11.31
N ALA A 825 -9.47 20.14 12.43
CA ALA A 825 -8.82 20.40 13.69
C ALA A 825 -8.70 19.15 14.57
N HIS A 826 -7.69 19.15 15.44
CA HIS A 826 -7.58 18.27 16.58
C HIS A 826 -8.17 18.98 17.82
N LYS A 827 -9.13 18.36 18.49
CA LYS A 827 -9.73 18.88 19.74
C LYS A 827 -10.03 17.74 20.69
N VAL A 828 -9.79 17.96 21.99
CA VAL A 828 -10.09 16.96 23.02
C VAL A 828 -11.57 16.58 23.01
N GLY A 829 -11.85 15.29 23.09
CA GLY A 829 -13.22 14.75 23.08
C GLY A 829 -13.71 14.31 21.70
N TYR A 830 -13.03 14.70 20.61
CA TYR A 830 -13.40 14.43 19.21
C TYR A 830 -12.39 13.50 18.50
N PRO A 831 -12.78 12.88 17.40
CA PRO A 831 -11.83 12.16 16.53
C PRO A 831 -10.74 13.09 15.99
N ALA A 832 -9.55 12.54 15.76
CA ALA A 832 -8.48 13.27 15.10
C ALA A 832 -8.91 13.78 13.72
N SER A 833 -8.49 14.99 13.36
CA SER A 833 -8.82 15.64 12.08
C SER A 833 -10.34 15.67 11.80
N SER A 834 -11.12 16.11 12.78
CA SER A 834 -12.56 16.39 12.60
C SER A 834 -12.76 17.78 11.98
N PHE A 835 -13.86 17.96 11.26
CA PHE A 835 -14.19 19.26 10.66
C PHE A 835 -14.51 20.28 11.75
N TYR A 836 -13.89 21.47 11.66
CA TYR A 836 -14.08 22.59 12.55
C TYR A 836 -14.53 23.79 11.73
N VAL A 837 -15.85 24.03 11.72
CA VAL A 837 -16.54 24.83 10.73
C VAL A 837 -17.65 25.69 11.38
N TYR A 838 -18.15 26.70 10.65
CA TYR A 838 -19.35 27.44 11.06
C TYR A 838 -20.61 26.65 10.71
N GLU A 839 -21.64 26.78 11.54
CA GLU A 839 -22.96 26.21 11.29
C GLU A 839 -23.76 27.16 10.38
N GLN A 840 -24.09 26.67 9.15
CA GLN A 840 -24.79 27.45 8.14
C GLN A 840 -26.29 27.61 8.52
N VAL A 841 -26.84 28.82 8.31
CA VAL A 841 -28.30 29.06 8.41
C VAL A 841 -28.97 28.80 7.05
N TYR A 842 -30.15 28.18 7.08
CA TYR A 842 -30.91 27.82 5.89
C TYR A 842 -32.29 28.51 5.89
N ASP A 843 -32.81 28.78 4.69
CA ASP A 843 -34.18 29.25 4.54
C ASP A 843 -35.20 28.08 4.63
N GLU A 844 -36.52 28.39 4.54
CA GLU A 844 -37.60 27.43 4.62
C GLU A 844 -37.53 26.33 3.51
N ASN A 845 -36.84 26.60 2.40
CA ASN A 845 -36.67 25.67 1.29
C ASN A 845 -35.37 24.85 1.40
N GLY A 846 -34.61 24.99 2.50
CA GLY A 846 -33.36 24.31 2.71
C GLY A 846 -32.18 24.90 1.90
N LYS A 847 -32.33 26.13 1.39
CA LYS A 847 -31.27 26.87 0.71
C LYS A 847 -30.41 27.65 1.72
N ALA A 848 -29.10 27.57 1.60
CA ALA A 848 -28.17 28.27 2.48
C ALA A 848 -28.35 29.80 2.34
N ILE A 849 -28.51 30.52 3.44
CA ILE A 849 -28.56 31.98 3.46
C ILE A 849 -27.13 32.47 3.53
N GLU A 850 -26.70 33.16 2.46
CA GLU A 850 -25.34 33.66 2.33
C GLU A 850 -24.96 34.64 3.45
N GLY A 851 -23.79 34.42 4.07
CA GLY A 851 -23.28 35.27 5.14
C GLY A 851 -23.97 35.11 6.50
N MET A 852 -24.96 34.20 6.63
CA MET A 852 -25.65 33.94 7.90
C MET A 852 -25.23 32.64 8.51
N PHE A 853 -24.74 32.69 9.76
CA PHE A 853 -24.29 31.56 10.55
C PHE A 853 -24.94 31.59 11.92
N VAL A 854 -24.96 30.45 12.58
CA VAL A 854 -25.47 30.32 13.94
C VAL A 854 -24.45 30.91 14.91
N ASP A 855 -24.89 31.92 15.69
CA ASP A 855 -24.15 32.46 16.84
C ASP A 855 -24.25 31.41 17.96
N ARG A 856 -23.19 30.62 18.14
CA ARG A 856 -23.18 29.49 19.06
C ARG A 856 -22.84 29.88 20.49
N ASN A 857 -22.10 30.96 20.70
CA ASN A 857 -21.75 31.47 22.01
C ASN A 857 -22.74 32.52 22.51
N GLY A 858 -23.61 33.07 21.63
CA GLY A 858 -24.67 34.03 21.95
C GLY A 858 -24.17 35.44 22.24
N ASP A 859 -23.00 35.80 21.71
CA ASP A 859 -22.39 37.14 21.96
C ASP A 859 -22.82 38.18 20.91
N GLY A 860 -23.57 37.80 19.89
CA GLY A 860 -24.08 38.68 18.81
C GLY A 860 -23.05 38.97 17.72
N VAL A 861 -21.87 38.33 17.74
CA VAL A 861 -20.78 38.54 16.75
C VAL A 861 -20.32 37.21 16.17
N ILE A 862 -20.46 36.98 14.89
CA ILE A 862 -19.95 35.76 14.24
C ILE A 862 -18.44 35.87 14.07
N ASN A 863 -17.72 34.98 14.76
CA ASN A 863 -16.25 34.90 14.74
C ASN A 863 -15.74 33.46 14.94
N SER A 864 -14.45 33.27 15.18
CA SER A 864 -13.85 31.92 15.34
C SER A 864 -14.45 31.11 16.50
N ASP A 865 -15.06 31.76 17.50
CA ASP A 865 -15.61 31.13 18.71
C ASP A 865 -16.97 30.46 18.42
N ASP A 866 -17.62 30.78 17.30
CA ASP A 866 -18.84 30.15 16.79
C ASP A 866 -18.57 28.87 15.97
N LYS A 867 -17.30 28.59 15.68
CA LYS A 867 -16.97 27.33 15.03
C LYS A 867 -17.20 26.15 15.95
N TYR A 868 -17.65 25.05 15.37
CA TYR A 868 -17.89 23.83 16.12
C TYR A 868 -17.29 22.60 15.46
N MET A 869 -17.05 21.55 16.25
CA MET A 869 -16.63 20.26 15.75
C MET A 869 -17.85 19.55 15.14
N TYR A 870 -17.81 19.32 13.83
CA TYR A 870 -18.89 18.71 13.09
C TYR A 870 -18.70 17.20 12.96
N HIS A 871 -18.33 16.69 11.81
CA HIS A 871 -18.12 15.27 11.54
C HIS A 871 -16.64 14.93 11.36
N SER A 872 -16.32 13.65 11.30
CA SER A 872 -14.96 13.17 11.00
C SER A 872 -14.84 12.80 9.52
N LYS A 873 -13.63 12.95 8.98
CA LYS A 873 -13.28 12.45 7.64
C LYS A 873 -13.18 10.92 7.59
N ASP A 874 -12.90 10.28 8.72
CA ASP A 874 -12.70 8.83 8.80
C ASP A 874 -14.03 8.08 8.94
N PRO A 875 -14.18 6.91 8.32
CA PRO A 875 -15.40 6.12 8.42
C PRO A 875 -15.60 5.55 9.82
N LYS A 876 -16.85 5.48 10.28
CA LYS A 876 -17.23 4.78 11.50
C LYS A 876 -17.33 3.27 11.29
N VAL A 877 -17.82 2.87 10.13
CA VAL A 877 -18.01 1.45 9.76
C VAL A 877 -17.47 1.21 8.37
N THR A 878 -16.70 0.13 8.21
CA THR A 878 -16.29 -0.40 6.91
C THR A 878 -16.78 -1.81 6.75
N MET A 879 -17.22 -2.17 5.54
CA MET A 879 -17.75 -3.49 5.21
C MET A 879 -17.18 -3.96 3.87
N ASN A 880 -16.97 -5.27 3.76
CA ASN A 880 -16.60 -5.90 2.50
C ASN A 880 -17.37 -7.19 2.34
N TRP A 881 -17.81 -7.48 1.13
CA TRP A 881 -18.53 -8.69 0.77
C TRP A 881 -18.04 -9.21 -0.56
N THR A 882 -17.37 -10.36 -0.52
CA THR A 882 -16.82 -11.03 -1.70
C THR A 882 -17.56 -12.34 -1.93
N ASN A 883 -17.90 -12.63 -3.19
CA ASN A 883 -18.54 -13.87 -3.61
C ASN A 883 -17.80 -14.48 -4.78
N THR A 884 -17.59 -15.80 -4.72
CA THR A 884 -17.01 -16.59 -5.80
C THR A 884 -17.88 -17.82 -6.05
N PHE A 885 -18.22 -18.04 -7.30
CA PHE A 885 -18.99 -19.16 -7.79
C PHE A 885 -18.15 -19.95 -8.80
N ASN A 886 -17.92 -21.21 -8.52
CA ASN A 886 -17.22 -22.11 -9.45
C ASN A 886 -18.24 -23.12 -9.99
N PHE A 887 -18.43 -23.15 -11.29
CA PHE A 887 -19.30 -24.09 -11.97
C PHE A 887 -18.52 -24.84 -13.06
N LYS A 888 -18.18 -26.10 -12.81
CA LYS A 888 -17.26 -26.88 -13.66
C LYS A 888 -15.97 -26.09 -13.92
N ASN A 889 -15.75 -25.68 -15.17
CA ASN A 889 -14.58 -24.94 -15.59
C ASN A 889 -14.77 -23.41 -15.58
N TRP A 890 -15.98 -22.93 -15.25
CA TRP A 890 -16.31 -21.52 -15.12
C TRP A 890 -16.11 -21.04 -13.70
N ASP A 891 -15.56 -19.85 -13.56
CA ASP A 891 -15.51 -19.08 -12.32
C ASP A 891 -16.18 -17.72 -12.54
N PHE A 892 -17.01 -17.32 -11.58
CA PHE A 892 -17.63 -15.99 -11.52
C PHE A 892 -17.43 -15.41 -10.15
N GLY A 893 -17.04 -14.13 -10.08
CA GLY A 893 -16.78 -13.45 -8.82
C GLY A 893 -17.25 -12.00 -8.83
N PHE A 894 -17.55 -11.47 -7.64
CA PHE A 894 -17.72 -10.03 -7.43
C PHE A 894 -17.33 -9.63 -6.00
N ALA A 895 -16.88 -8.38 -5.85
CA ALA A 895 -16.55 -7.78 -4.57
C ALA A 895 -17.27 -6.44 -4.40
N LEU A 896 -17.96 -6.28 -3.26
CA LEU A 896 -18.60 -5.04 -2.83
C LEU A 896 -17.92 -4.52 -1.58
N ARG A 897 -17.73 -3.21 -1.51
CA ARG A 897 -17.16 -2.51 -0.36
C ARG A 897 -18.04 -1.33 0.04
N ALA A 898 -18.20 -1.12 1.34
CA ALA A 898 -18.90 0.03 1.89
C ALA A 898 -18.05 0.76 2.93
N SER A 899 -18.15 2.08 2.90
CA SER A 899 -17.60 3.00 3.90
C SER A 899 -18.74 3.88 4.39
N ILE A 900 -18.98 3.91 5.71
CA ILE A 900 -20.15 4.57 6.28
C ILE A 900 -19.71 5.51 7.39
N GLY A 901 -20.27 6.74 7.35
CA GLY A 901 -20.07 7.76 8.37
C GLY A 901 -18.80 8.59 8.20
N ASN A 902 -18.17 8.52 7.02
CA ASN A 902 -17.11 9.43 6.60
C ASN A 902 -17.71 10.65 5.89
N TYR A 903 -17.05 11.81 6.06
CA TYR A 903 -17.43 13.07 5.44
C TYR A 903 -16.24 13.64 4.69
N VAL A 904 -16.52 14.47 3.68
CA VAL A 904 -15.54 15.15 2.84
C VAL A 904 -15.93 16.61 2.69
N PHE A 905 -14.98 17.50 2.87
CA PHE A 905 -15.13 18.91 2.53
C PHE A 905 -14.88 19.08 1.03
N ASN A 906 -15.89 19.59 0.32
CA ASN A 906 -15.86 19.78 -1.13
C ASN A 906 -15.26 21.13 -1.49
N ASP A 907 -13.93 21.22 -1.53
CA ASP A 907 -13.21 22.46 -1.86
C ASP A 907 -13.32 22.81 -3.35
N VAL A 908 -13.63 21.83 -4.21
CA VAL A 908 -13.97 22.06 -5.62
C VAL A 908 -15.22 22.93 -5.74
N GLN A 909 -16.22 22.66 -4.90
CA GLN A 909 -17.44 23.45 -4.85
C GLN A 909 -17.16 24.84 -4.30
N VAL A 910 -16.35 24.99 -3.24
CA VAL A 910 -15.92 26.28 -2.69
C VAL A 910 -15.30 27.14 -3.77
N GLY A 911 -14.36 26.62 -4.54
CA GLY A 911 -13.62 27.35 -5.57
C GLY A 911 -14.44 27.74 -6.80
N ASN A 912 -15.57 27.03 -7.08
CA ASN A 912 -16.30 27.18 -8.35
C ASN A 912 -17.81 27.46 -8.20
N SER A 913 -18.27 27.85 -7.00
CA SER A 913 -19.68 28.24 -6.79
C SER A 913 -19.85 29.71 -6.33
N SER A 914 -18.80 30.55 -6.47
CA SER A 914 -18.86 31.99 -6.16
C SER A 914 -19.00 32.81 -7.43
N ILE A 915 -20.08 33.60 -7.53
CA ILE A 915 -20.33 34.50 -8.64
C ILE A 915 -19.25 35.59 -8.71
N SER A 916 -18.68 36.02 -7.57
CA SER A 916 -17.59 36.99 -7.52
C SER A 916 -16.37 36.57 -8.32
N SER A 917 -16.16 35.28 -8.57
CA SER A 917 -15.09 34.78 -9.45
C SER A 917 -15.27 35.21 -10.91
N THR A 918 -16.48 35.59 -11.30
CA THR A 918 -16.82 36.14 -12.64
C THR A 918 -16.87 37.67 -12.69
N ALA A 919 -16.75 38.36 -11.56
CA ALA A 919 -16.84 39.82 -11.49
C ALA A 919 -15.61 40.51 -12.10
N SER A 920 -14.43 39.92 -11.96
CA SER A 920 -13.19 40.40 -12.57
C SER A 920 -12.85 39.63 -13.84
N LEU A 921 -12.40 40.35 -14.86
CA LEU A 921 -11.91 39.73 -16.09
C LEU A 921 -10.52 39.13 -15.88
N PRO A 922 -10.24 38.00 -16.52
CA PRO A 922 -11.13 37.13 -17.29
C PRO A 922 -12.05 36.29 -16.38
N VAL A 923 -13.25 36.00 -16.88
CA VAL A 923 -14.29 35.29 -16.13
C VAL A 923 -13.97 33.76 -16.00
N SER A 924 -14.13 33.22 -14.79
CA SER A 924 -13.94 31.80 -14.52
C SER A 924 -15.26 31.04 -14.62
N ASN A 925 -15.23 29.74 -14.98
CA ASN A 925 -16.41 28.89 -15.07
C ASN A 925 -17.03 28.63 -13.67
N LEU A 926 -18.31 28.27 -13.66
CA LEU A 926 -19.11 27.98 -12.47
C LEU A 926 -19.72 26.58 -12.54
N MET A 927 -19.99 26.02 -11.37
CA MET A 927 -20.72 24.74 -11.28
C MET A 927 -22.19 24.93 -11.69
N ALA A 928 -22.74 23.92 -12.41
CA ALA A 928 -24.09 23.99 -12.97
C ALA A 928 -25.18 23.48 -11.98
N ASP A 929 -24.86 22.56 -11.07
CA ASP A 929 -25.81 21.80 -10.26
C ASP A 929 -25.74 22.11 -8.75
N THR A 930 -25.19 23.25 -8.39
CA THR A 930 -25.06 23.68 -6.98
C THR A 930 -25.63 25.10 -6.79
N GLN A 931 -25.92 25.44 -5.53
CA GLN A 931 -26.25 26.80 -5.19
C GLN A 931 -25.03 27.70 -5.45
N LEU A 932 -25.22 28.77 -6.20
CA LEU A 932 -24.25 29.83 -6.39
C LEU A 932 -24.42 30.88 -5.29
N PHE A 933 -23.30 31.32 -4.72
CA PHE A 933 -23.19 32.43 -3.77
C PHE A 933 -22.71 33.68 -4.49
N LYS A 934 -23.09 34.88 -4.03
CA LYS A 934 -22.53 36.13 -4.57
C LYS A 934 -21.03 36.16 -4.32
N GLU A 935 -20.63 35.85 -3.07
CA GLU A 935 -19.23 35.81 -2.67
C GLU A 935 -18.99 34.68 -1.68
N ILE A 936 -17.92 33.93 -1.86
CA ILE A 936 -17.44 32.97 -0.87
C ILE A 936 -16.16 33.52 -0.25
N ASN A 937 -16.31 34.26 0.83
CA ASN A 937 -15.18 34.68 1.69
C ASN A 937 -14.75 33.53 2.61
N LEU A 938 -13.75 33.78 3.46
CA LEU A 938 -13.21 32.75 4.36
C LEU A 938 -14.28 32.20 5.30
N THR A 939 -15.18 33.02 5.85
CA THR A 939 -16.24 32.59 6.77
C THR A 939 -17.25 31.69 6.04
N GLN A 940 -17.77 32.12 4.88
CA GLN A 940 -18.67 31.30 4.07
C GLN A 940 -18.00 30.00 3.61
N GLY A 941 -16.75 30.10 3.14
CA GLY A 941 -15.97 28.95 2.68
C GLY A 941 -15.63 27.95 3.78
N THR A 942 -15.62 28.34 5.06
CA THR A 942 -15.40 27.43 6.17
C THR A 942 -16.69 27.00 6.87
N SER A 943 -17.85 27.01 6.19
CA SER A 943 -19.12 26.52 6.74
C SER A 943 -19.30 25.02 6.51
N ASP A 944 -20.16 24.42 7.33
CA ASP A 944 -20.57 23.02 7.23
C ASP A 944 -21.38 22.68 5.96
N TYR A 945 -21.86 23.70 5.23
CA TYR A 945 -22.51 23.57 3.92
C TYR A 945 -21.65 22.77 2.94
N PHE A 946 -20.33 22.97 2.97
CA PHE A 946 -19.39 22.30 2.09
C PHE A 946 -18.89 20.95 2.61
N VAL A 947 -19.26 20.55 3.84
CA VAL A 947 -18.95 19.24 4.42
C VAL A 947 -20.04 18.24 4.04
N GLN A 948 -19.77 17.40 3.09
CA GLN A 948 -20.73 16.46 2.51
C GLN A 948 -20.55 15.04 3.05
N ASN A 949 -21.67 14.32 3.18
CA ASN A 949 -21.63 12.91 3.53
C ASN A 949 -21.03 12.10 2.37
N ALA A 950 -19.86 11.51 2.58
CA ALA A 950 -19.12 10.72 1.63
C ALA A 950 -19.25 9.21 1.85
N SER A 951 -20.25 8.77 2.61
CA SER A 951 -20.56 7.34 2.73
C SER A 951 -20.87 6.76 1.35
N PHE A 952 -20.37 5.55 1.09
CA PHE A 952 -20.56 4.91 -0.22
C PHE A 952 -20.66 3.38 -0.12
N VAL A 953 -21.28 2.80 -1.16
CA VAL A 953 -21.17 1.39 -1.53
C VAL A 953 -20.54 1.34 -2.92
N ARG A 954 -19.44 0.63 -3.07
CA ARG A 954 -18.69 0.47 -4.32
C ARG A 954 -18.64 -1.00 -4.72
N CYS A 955 -18.83 -1.28 -6.00
CA CYS A 955 -18.42 -2.54 -6.58
C CYS A 955 -16.95 -2.40 -7.02
N ASP A 956 -16.06 -3.13 -6.36
CA ASP A 956 -14.63 -3.04 -6.66
C ASP A 956 -14.31 -3.82 -7.94
N ASN A 957 -14.91 -5.01 -8.13
CA ASN A 957 -14.76 -5.81 -9.36
C ASN A 957 -15.91 -6.77 -9.60
N ILE A 958 -16.04 -7.19 -10.86
CA ILE A 958 -16.85 -8.31 -11.33
C ILE A 958 -15.99 -9.09 -12.31
N THR A 959 -15.88 -10.43 -12.15
CA THR A 959 -15.03 -11.30 -12.97
C THR A 959 -15.82 -12.49 -13.51
N LEU A 960 -15.43 -12.94 -14.69
CA LEU A 960 -15.90 -14.18 -15.31
C LEU A 960 -14.74 -14.86 -16.02
N GLY A 961 -14.43 -16.09 -15.62
CA GLY A 961 -13.33 -16.86 -16.17
C GLY A 961 -13.75 -18.23 -16.67
N TYR A 962 -12.96 -18.78 -17.58
CA TYR A 962 -13.04 -20.16 -18.02
C TYR A 962 -11.66 -20.80 -18.03
N THR A 963 -11.54 -21.97 -17.41
CA THR A 963 -10.29 -22.72 -17.31
C THR A 963 -10.36 -23.99 -18.15
N TRP A 964 -9.43 -24.13 -19.07
CA TRP A 964 -9.14 -25.43 -19.72
C TRP A 964 -8.11 -26.15 -18.85
N PRO A 965 -8.52 -27.19 -18.10
CA PRO A 965 -7.65 -27.81 -17.13
C PRO A 965 -6.49 -28.58 -17.78
N THR A 966 -6.71 -29.09 -19.00
CA THR A 966 -5.78 -29.95 -19.71
C THR A 966 -5.79 -29.65 -21.22
N LEU A 967 -4.69 -29.06 -21.69
CA LEU A 967 -4.40 -28.84 -23.09
C LEU A 967 -3.00 -29.40 -23.40
N LEU A 968 -2.64 -29.59 -24.67
CA LEU A 968 -1.32 -30.05 -25.10
C LEU A 968 -0.84 -31.33 -24.40
N ASN A 969 -1.66 -32.39 -24.45
CA ASN A 969 -1.36 -33.69 -23.82
C ASN A 969 -1.15 -33.58 -22.29
N ASN A 970 -1.97 -32.78 -21.59
CA ASN A 970 -1.95 -32.53 -20.14
C ASN A 970 -0.77 -31.70 -19.63
N ASN A 971 -0.05 -31.01 -20.51
CA ASN A 971 1.10 -30.19 -20.10
C ASN A 971 0.74 -28.68 -19.94
N LEU A 972 -0.48 -28.26 -20.33
CA LEU A 972 -0.90 -26.87 -20.23
C LEU A 972 -2.28 -26.76 -19.56
N ARG A 973 -2.33 -25.99 -18.50
CA ARG A 973 -3.58 -25.44 -17.94
C ARG A 973 -3.70 -23.99 -18.37
N LEU A 974 -4.82 -23.66 -19.03
CA LEU A 974 -5.06 -22.31 -19.54
C LEU A 974 -6.34 -21.74 -18.92
N ARG A 975 -6.29 -20.55 -18.36
CA ARG A 975 -7.47 -19.76 -17.94
C ARG A 975 -7.54 -18.47 -18.74
N LEU A 976 -8.69 -18.21 -19.32
CA LEU A 976 -9.05 -16.93 -19.92
C LEU A 976 -10.14 -16.29 -19.08
N TYR A 977 -10.02 -14.99 -18.78
CA TYR A 977 -11.02 -14.27 -18.01
C TYR A 977 -11.24 -12.85 -18.48
N GLY A 978 -12.46 -12.34 -18.29
CA GLY A 978 -12.82 -10.95 -18.43
C GLY A 978 -13.22 -10.37 -17.09
N ALA A 979 -12.93 -9.09 -16.85
CA ALA A 979 -13.35 -8.43 -15.65
C ALA A 979 -13.65 -6.94 -15.86
N VAL A 980 -14.48 -6.39 -14.97
CA VAL A 980 -14.73 -4.96 -14.88
C VAL A 980 -14.40 -4.50 -13.47
N GLN A 981 -13.54 -3.49 -13.34
CA GLN A 981 -13.21 -2.86 -12.07
C GLN A 981 -13.91 -1.52 -11.93
N ASN A 982 -14.34 -1.18 -10.71
CA ASN A 982 -15.08 0.04 -10.37
C ASN A 982 -16.32 0.28 -11.24
N PRO A 983 -17.16 -0.72 -11.56
CA PRO A 983 -18.32 -0.52 -12.45
C PRO A 983 -19.30 0.52 -11.91
N PHE A 984 -19.51 0.60 -10.59
CA PHE A 984 -20.38 1.60 -9.97
C PHE A 984 -19.98 1.95 -8.54
N VAL A 985 -20.35 3.15 -8.11
CA VAL A 985 -20.38 3.62 -6.72
C VAL A 985 -21.71 4.31 -6.44
N ILE A 986 -22.30 4.00 -5.30
CA ILE A 986 -23.52 4.62 -4.79
C ILE A 986 -23.12 5.50 -3.63
N THR A 987 -23.36 6.82 -3.74
CA THR A 987 -22.97 7.81 -2.74
C THR A 987 -23.86 9.05 -2.83
N LYS A 988 -23.91 9.83 -1.75
CA LYS A 988 -24.51 11.16 -1.70
C LYS A 988 -23.51 12.28 -1.98
N TYR A 989 -22.22 11.96 -2.04
CA TYR A 989 -21.16 12.92 -2.32
C TYR A 989 -21.24 13.43 -3.76
N LYS A 990 -21.11 14.74 -3.95
CA LYS A 990 -21.25 15.38 -5.27
C LYS A 990 -19.95 15.58 -6.02
N GLY A 991 -18.78 15.30 -5.42
CA GLY A 991 -17.48 15.33 -6.09
C GLY A 991 -17.23 14.11 -6.98
N LEU A 992 -16.03 14.03 -7.58
CA LEU A 992 -15.65 12.97 -8.51
C LEU A 992 -15.60 11.58 -7.87
N ASP A 993 -15.14 11.49 -6.62
CA ASP A 993 -15.06 10.23 -5.88
C ASP A 993 -15.22 10.50 -4.37
N PRO A 994 -16.04 9.72 -3.62
CA PRO A 994 -16.23 9.91 -2.19
C PRO A 994 -15.02 9.48 -1.34
N GLU A 995 -14.03 8.81 -1.93
CA GLU A 995 -12.89 8.24 -1.23
C GLU A 995 -11.69 9.19 -1.28
N VAL A 996 -11.74 10.23 -0.43
CA VAL A 996 -10.75 11.28 -0.32
C VAL A 996 -9.96 11.12 0.98
N GLY A 997 -8.71 10.63 0.91
CA GLY A 997 -7.91 10.28 2.09
C GLY A 997 -7.62 11.45 3.04
N GLY A 998 -7.41 12.66 2.52
CA GLY A 998 -7.17 13.88 3.32
C GLY A 998 -8.42 14.48 3.94
N GLY A 999 -9.62 14.09 3.50
CA GLY A 999 -10.89 14.69 3.94
C GLY A 999 -11.27 16.00 3.24
N VAL A 1000 -10.35 16.59 2.45
CA VAL A 1000 -10.59 17.81 1.65
C VAL A 1000 -10.39 17.46 0.17
N ASP A 1001 -11.46 17.58 -0.64
CA ASP A 1001 -11.40 17.30 -2.07
C ASP A 1001 -10.91 18.53 -2.85
N LYS A 1002 -9.68 18.44 -3.34
CA LYS A 1002 -9.01 19.43 -4.17
C LYS A 1002 -8.75 18.93 -5.59
N ASN A 1003 -9.73 18.27 -6.20
CA ASN A 1003 -9.59 17.67 -7.52
C ASN A 1003 -8.68 16.43 -7.53
N ILE A 1004 -9.13 15.37 -6.87
CA ILE A 1004 -8.42 14.08 -6.94
C ILE A 1004 -8.43 13.53 -8.36
N TYR A 1005 -7.39 12.80 -8.72
CA TYR A 1005 -7.32 12.08 -10.00
C TYR A 1005 -8.51 11.10 -10.13
N PRO A 1006 -9.36 11.22 -11.18
CA PRO A 1006 -10.55 10.40 -11.30
C PRO A 1006 -10.22 8.92 -11.38
N ARG A 1007 -10.98 8.07 -10.68
CA ARG A 1007 -10.85 6.62 -10.83
C ARG A 1007 -11.54 6.16 -12.10
N PRO A 1008 -10.85 5.43 -12.99
CA PRO A 1008 -11.47 4.88 -14.19
C PRO A 1008 -12.40 3.70 -13.88
N VAL A 1009 -13.35 3.47 -14.75
CA VAL A 1009 -13.90 2.12 -14.97
C VAL A 1009 -12.89 1.39 -15.86
N THR A 1010 -12.45 0.21 -15.42
CA THR A 1010 -11.45 -0.58 -16.15
C THR A 1010 -12.06 -1.88 -16.63
N PHE A 1011 -12.04 -2.10 -17.93
CA PHE A 1011 -12.37 -3.39 -18.56
C PHE A 1011 -11.08 -4.15 -18.81
N SER A 1012 -11.00 -5.39 -18.36
CA SER A 1012 -9.81 -6.20 -18.48
C SER A 1012 -10.08 -7.53 -19.14
N LEU A 1013 -9.11 -7.98 -19.93
CA LEU A 1013 -9.05 -9.33 -20.48
C LEU A 1013 -7.71 -9.93 -20.09
N GLY A 1014 -7.74 -11.12 -19.47
CA GLY A 1014 -6.54 -11.76 -18.95
C GLY A 1014 -6.44 -13.22 -19.33
N LEU A 1015 -5.20 -13.69 -19.45
CA LEU A 1015 -4.81 -15.04 -19.77
C LEU A 1015 -3.78 -15.54 -18.75
N VAL A 1016 -4.00 -16.71 -18.18
CA VAL A 1016 -3.07 -17.40 -17.28
C VAL A 1016 -2.76 -18.77 -17.85
N ALA A 1017 -1.49 -19.02 -18.15
CA ALA A 1017 -0.99 -20.30 -18.67
C ALA A 1017 0.00 -20.92 -17.68
N GLN A 1018 -0.19 -22.19 -17.36
CA GLN A 1018 0.66 -22.98 -16.45
C GLN A 1018 1.12 -24.25 -17.17
N PHE A 1019 2.47 -24.44 -17.23
CA PHE A 1019 3.12 -25.56 -17.88
C PHE A 1019 3.85 -26.44 -16.88
#